data_4ab496353bce1b5e9717c1939e2a3102
#
_entry.id   4ab496353bce1b5e9717c1939e2a3102
#
_cell.length_a   1.000
_cell.length_b   1.000
_cell.length_c   1.000
_cell.angle_alpha   90.00
_cell.angle_beta   90.00
_cell.angle_gamma   90.00
#
_symmetry.space_group_name_H-M   'P 1'
#
loop_
_entity.id
_entity.type
_entity.pdbx_description
1 polymer ?
#
loop_
_entity_poly.entity_id
_entity_poly.type
_entity_poly.pdbx_seq_one_letter_code
_entity_poly.pdbx_strand_id
1 'polypeptide(L)'
;MKPASTEWTYGDDGKAHILVVDDDPRLLSGLASLLRSKGYEVTEAEGGRMACRILETESFDLAMLDLRMPDVDGFGVMERLSSEQPECGVIVVSGESSFNSVSRALRRGALDYIRKPFDPEELLATVDGVLGKRSLLRAHEHIRMRLEKSEELHRYIVNSSPDIVFMLDGEGHFCFVNSKIESLLGYQPAELCGRHFRQILDDRDIARGTYALKGPNITADNPRTLEVRLKTRGSRKATRHFEITAFPIDPETWPHTNNDDGTYNGREARYYGTARDVTERKEAEAFINFQAYHDLLTRLPNRALFKDRLDLAITHARRSEQKLAVMFLDLDRFKVINDTLGHAMGDRLLQAVTQRLERCLRKGDTLSRFGGDEFTLLLPSIHGYEDARQISKKLIKALRAPFQLGEHEVFVGVSIGIATYPEAGESMDQLIQNADIAMYHVKARGKDGYRFYSESMSIDTANRLSLERDLRMALERDELRVFYQPQVCSTSNRVVGLEALVRWQHPERGLLYPRDFLPLAEETKLIAKLSECVLDQACHDVGQWIREGHSDLRLAVNLSPVQVEHPRFVDTLMAQLQAHGFPPQNLEIEITENVIMNDLEQISQKLRELASFGVRIAIDDFGTGYSSLNYIHRLPIHTLKVDQSFVKAIRRGEDGACIVNAIVAMAHGLKLQIVAEGVETDEQLTYLKSLGCHQVQGFFYGPARPADVIGKTLGHTPARAVAF
;
A
#
# COMPACT_ATOMS: atom_id res chain seq x y z
N MET A 1 -10.80 -25.37 -46.14
CA MET A 1 -10.93 -25.28 -47.59
C MET A 1 -10.41 -23.90 -47.99
N LYS A 2 -9.29 -23.81 -48.69
CA LYS A 2 -8.76 -22.53 -49.23
C LYS A 2 -9.58 -22.15 -50.45
N PRO A 3 -10.02 -20.91 -50.61
CA PRO A 3 -10.50 -20.44 -51.91
C PRO A 3 -9.28 -20.27 -52.80
N ALA A 4 -9.34 -20.88 -53.95
CA ALA A 4 -8.36 -20.73 -54.99
C ALA A 4 -8.32 -19.28 -55.49
N SER A 5 -7.20 -18.63 -55.30
CA SER A 5 -6.89 -17.35 -55.95
C SER A 5 -6.61 -17.68 -57.42
N THR A 6 -7.61 -17.57 -58.28
CA THR A 6 -7.42 -17.50 -59.70
C THR A 6 -6.96 -16.07 -60.08
N GLU A 7 -5.65 -15.82 -59.99
CA GLU A 7 -5.04 -14.72 -60.73
C GLU A 7 -5.05 -15.15 -62.21
N TRP A 8 -5.99 -14.57 -62.94
CA TRP A 8 -6.02 -14.65 -64.40
C TRP A 8 -5.02 -13.60 -64.94
N THR A 9 -3.83 -14.08 -65.19
CA THR A 9 -2.88 -13.37 -66.02
C THR A 9 -3.28 -13.59 -67.48
N TYR A 10 -3.40 -12.48 -68.27
CA TYR A 10 -3.14 -12.59 -69.73
C TYR A 10 -1.89 -13.41 -69.94
N GLY A 11 -1.88 -14.32 -70.94
CA GLY A 11 -0.67 -15.04 -71.30
C GLY A 11 0.55 -14.12 -71.25
N ASP A 12 1.71 -14.65 -71.00
CA ASP A 12 2.96 -13.96 -70.65
C ASP A 12 3.35 -12.75 -71.49
N ASP A 13 2.59 -12.50 -72.65
CA ASP A 13 2.81 -11.41 -73.60
C ASP A 13 1.64 -10.42 -73.72
N GLY A 14 0.56 -10.52 -72.91
CA GLY A 14 -0.57 -9.57 -72.95
C GLY A 14 -1.50 -9.68 -74.19
N LYS A 15 -1.42 -10.82 -74.90
CA LYS A 15 -2.21 -11.10 -76.11
C LYS A 15 -3.43 -11.93 -75.77
N ALA A 16 -4.60 -11.57 -76.35
CA ALA A 16 -5.80 -12.40 -76.17
C ALA A 16 -5.62 -13.76 -76.85
N HIS A 17 -5.99 -14.84 -76.14
CA HIS A 17 -5.91 -16.19 -76.62
C HIS A 17 -7.25 -16.63 -77.20
N ILE A 18 -7.22 -17.00 -78.51
CA ILE A 18 -8.40 -17.30 -79.29
C ILE A 18 -8.38 -18.77 -79.73
N LEU A 19 -9.44 -19.48 -79.40
CA LEU A 19 -9.67 -20.81 -79.93
C LEU A 19 -10.47 -20.71 -81.23
N VAL A 20 -9.93 -21.26 -82.30
CA VAL A 20 -10.65 -21.40 -83.60
C VAL A 20 -10.99 -22.83 -83.86
N VAL A 21 -12.25 -23.12 -84.13
CA VAL A 21 -12.79 -24.46 -84.33
C VAL A 21 -13.53 -24.54 -85.62
N ASP A 22 -13.03 -25.35 -86.53
CA ASP A 22 -13.62 -25.59 -87.86
C ASP A 22 -13.22 -27.00 -88.36
N ASP A 23 -14.09 -27.63 -89.10
CA ASP A 23 -13.78 -28.98 -89.70
C ASP A 23 -13.10 -28.88 -91.05
N ASP A 24 -13.05 -27.73 -91.72
CA ASP A 24 -12.26 -27.46 -92.94
C ASP A 24 -10.84 -26.97 -92.54
N PRO A 25 -9.80 -27.84 -92.75
CA PRO A 25 -8.42 -27.46 -92.38
C PRO A 25 -7.87 -26.25 -93.14
N ARG A 26 -8.36 -25.96 -94.35
CA ARG A 26 -7.92 -24.76 -95.09
C ARG A 26 -8.48 -23.49 -94.50
N LEU A 27 -9.75 -23.52 -94.12
CA LEU A 27 -10.42 -22.37 -93.49
C LEU A 27 -9.88 -22.10 -92.09
N LEU A 28 -9.70 -23.19 -91.30
CA LEU A 28 -9.09 -23.19 -89.99
C LEU A 28 -7.71 -22.47 -89.97
N SER A 29 -6.80 -22.94 -90.83
CA SER A 29 -5.44 -22.36 -90.99
C SER A 29 -5.50 -20.94 -91.52
N GLY A 30 -6.42 -20.61 -92.41
CA GLY A 30 -6.65 -19.22 -92.92
C GLY A 30 -7.07 -18.26 -91.84
N LEU A 31 -8.07 -18.65 -91.02
CA LEU A 31 -8.56 -17.85 -89.86
C LEU A 31 -7.46 -17.68 -88.80
N ALA A 32 -6.79 -18.78 -88.46
CA ALA A 32 -5.70 -18.69 -87.48
C ALA A 32 -4.55 -17.79 -87.95
N SER A 33 -4.18 -17.86 -89.24
CA SER A 33 -3.14 -17.00 -89.80
C SER A 33 -3.56 -15.52 -89.80
N LEU A 34 -4.82 -15.23 -90.11
CA LEU A 34 -5.37 -13.90 -90.06
C LEU A 34 -5.35 -13.29 -88.66
N LEU A 35 -5.81 -14.02 -87.66
CA LEU A 35 -5.83 -13.59 -86.27
C LEU A 35 -4.39 -13.43 -85.72
N ARG A 36 -3.50 -14.36 -85.99
CA ARG A 36 -2.07 -14.26 -85.62
C ARG A 36 -1.39 -13.05 -86.24
N SER A 37 -1.77 -12.66 -87.47
CA SER A 37 -1.22 -11.46 -88.12
C SER A 37 -1.61 -10.16 -87.42
N LYS A 38 -2.68 -10.19 -86.67
CA LYS A 38 -3.15 -9.09 -85.83
C LYS A 38 -2.58 -9.12 -84.35
N GLY A 39 -1.80 -10.17 -84.08
CA GLY A 39 -1.12 -10.25 -82.82
C GLY A 39 -1.84 -11.11 -81.74
N TYR A 40 -2.93 -11.80 -82.09
CA TYR A 40 -3.62 -12.70 -81.19
C TYR A 40 -2.87 -14.03 -81.09
N GLU A 41 -2.90 -14.68 -79.90
CA GLU A 41 -2.49 -16.05 -79.73
C GLU A 41 -3.63 -16.97 -80.17
N VAL A 42 -3.35 -17.96 -81.01
CA VAL A 42 -4.44 -18.74 -81.63
C VAL A 42 -4.11 -20.23 -81.54
N THR A 43 -5.04 -20.95 -80.88
CA THR A 43 -5.06 -22.42 -80.88
C THR A 43 -6.09 -22.93 -81.89
N GLU A 44 -5.67 -23.86 -82.70
CA GLU A 44 -6.49 -24.43 -83.78
C GLU A 44 -7.04 -25.80 -83.34
N ALA A 45 -8.36 -26.00 -83.57
CA ALA A 45 -9.03 -27.28 -83.33
C ALA A 45 -9.78 -27.78 -84.59
N GLU A 46 -9.31 -28.84 -85.16
CA GLU A 46 -9.93 -29.48 -86.32
C GLU A 46 -11.14 -30.32 -85.86
N GLY A 47 -12.30 -29.58 -85.70
CA GLY A 47 -13.57 -30.13 -85.29
C GLY A 47 -13.84 -30.10 -83.76
N GLY A 48 -15.11 -30.28 -83.43
CA GLY A 48 -15.60 -30.09 -82.06
C GLY A 48 -15.03 -31.06 -81.03
N ARG A 49 -14.67 -32.27 -81.42
CA ARG A 49 -14.08 -33.24 -80.49
C ARG A 49 -12.67 -32.83 -80.06
N MET A 50 -11.88 -32.27 -80.98
CA MET A 50 -10.55 -31.72 -80.67
C MET A 50 -10.68 -30.48 -79.79
N ALA A 51 -11.58 -29.59 -80.11
CA ALA A 51 -11.87 -28.43 -79.31
C ALA A 51 -12.20 -28.79 -77.88
N CYS A 52 -13.09 -29.80 -77.66
CA CYS A 52 -13.44 -30.25 -76.30
C CYS A 52 -12.26 -30.79 -75.51
N ARG A 53 -11.26 -31.43 -76.17
CA ARG A 53 -10.02 -31.89 -75.48
C ARG A 53 -9.07 -30.70 -75.11
N ILE A 54 -8.98 -29.74 -76.02
CA ILE A 54 -8.16 -28.55 -75.76
C ILE A 54 -8.71 -27.72 -74.58
N LEU A 55 -10.03 -27.61 -74.49
CA LEU A 55 -10.69 -26.91 -73.37
C LEU A 55 -10.42 -27.53 -72.02
N GLU A 56 -10.03 -28.79 -71.92
CA GLU A 56 -9.60 -29.45 -70.67
C GLU A 56 -8.26 -28.94 -70.15
N THR A 57 -7.39 -28.40 -71.02
CA THR A 57 -6.00 -28.04 -70.68
C THR A 57 -5.66 -26.58 -70.88
N GLU A 58 -6.40 -25.91 -71.72
CA GLU A 58 -6.15 -24.50 -72.08
C GLU A 58 -7.38 -23.61 -71.82
N SER A 59 -7.14 -22.37 -71.49
CA SER A 59 -8.19 -21.36 -71.34
C SER A 59 -8.09 -20.30 -72.40
N PHE A 60 -9.27 -19.76 -72.81
CA PHE A 60 -9.38 -18.86 -73.92
C PHE A 60 -10.17 -17.60 -73.54
N ASP A 61 -9.76 -16.45 -74.15
CA ASP A 61 -10.51 -15.21 -74.04
C ASP A 61 -11.71 -15.19 -75.01
N LEU A 62 -11.52 -15.84 -76.20
CA LEU A 62 -12.52 -15.90 -77.23
C LEU A 62 -12.47 -17.27 -77.92
N ALA A 63 -13.58 -17.80 -78.29
CA ALA A 63 -13.72 -18.98 -79.17
C ALA A 63 -14.48 -18.64 -80.44
N MET A 64 -13.93 -19.00 -81.55
CA MET A 64 -14.61 -18.86 -82.85
C MET A 64 -14.98 -20.28 -83.30
N LEU A 65 -16.28 -20.53 -83.50
CA LEU A 65 -16.80 -21.86 -83.69
C LEU A 65 -17.64 -21.96 -84.98
N ASP A 66 -17.33 -22.97 -85.84
CA ASP A 66 -18.31 -23.39 -86.78
C ASP A 66 -19.44 -24.19 -86.16
N LEU A 67 -20.68 -24.02 -86.64
CA LEU A 67 -21.83 -24.71 -86.15
C LEU A 67 -21.98 -26.11 -86.68
N ARG A 68 -21.42 -26.36 -87.91
CA ARG A 68 -21.56 -27.67 -88.55
C ARG A 68 -20.25 -28.39 -88.65
N MET A 69 -20.07 -29.26 -87.73
CA MET A 69 -18.87 -30.13 -87.68
C MET A 69 -19.31 -31.58 -87.41
N PRO A 70 -18.61 -32.55 -87.95
CA PRO A 70 -18.85 -33.98 -87.66
C PRO A 70 -18.58 -34.27 -86.18
N ASP A 71 -19.28 -35.27 -85.66
CA ASP A 71 -19.17 -35.80 -84.30
C ASP A 71 -19.70 -34.87 -83.17
N VAL A 72 -19.09 -33.76 -82.92
CA VAL A 72 -19.51 -32.71 -81.93
C VAL A 72 -19.72 -31.43 -82.70
N ASP A 73 -20.97 -30.96 -82.73
CA ASP A 73 -21.32 -29.74 -83.43
C ASP A 73 -20.92 -28.45 -82.60
N GLY A 74 -20.91 -27.30 -83.26
CA GLY A 74 -20.55 -26.03 -82.57
C GLY A 74 -21.40 -25.69 -81.38
N PHE A 75 -22.64 -26.17 -81.31
CA PHE A 75 -23.49 -25.98 -80.11
C PHE A 75 -23.04 -26.84 -78.95
N GLY A 76 -22.50 -28.04 -79.16
CA GLY A 76 -21.93 -28.88 -78.16
C GLY A 76 -20.65 -28.29 -77.56
N VAL A 77 -19.81 -27.66 -78.40
CA VAL A 77 -18.62 -26.92 -77.95
C VAL A 77 -19.00 -25.70 -77.16
N MET A 78 -20.05 -24.96 -77.58
CA MET A 78 -20.57 -23.79 -76.80
C MET A 78 -21.09 -24.19 -75.44
N GLU A 79 -21.80 -25.30 -75.34
CA GLU A 79 -22.34 -25.75 -74.07
C GLU A 79 -21.23 -26.11 -73.07
N ARG A 80 -20.17 -26.75 -73.58
CA ARG A 80 -18.97 -27.04 -72.78
C ARG A 80 -18.21 -25.80 -72.35
N LEU A 81 -17.99 -24.85 -73.30
CA LEU A 81 -17.43 -23.53 -72.96
C LEU A 81 -18.21 -22.80 -71.87
N SER A 82 -19.54 -22.78 -71.96
CA SER A 82 -20.39 -22.14 -70.97
C SER A 82 -20.29 -22.78 -69.60
N SER A 83 -20.01 -24.12 -69.50
CA SER A 83 -19.87 -24.82 -68.23
C SER A 83 -18.43 -24.76 -67.66
N GLU A 84 -17.42 -24.87 -68.50
CA GLU A 84 -15.98 -24.98 -68.08
C GLU A 84 -15.26 -23.62 -68.08
N GLN A 85 -15.60 -22.77 -69.06
CA GLN A 85 -14.97 -21.42 -69.21
C GLN A 85 -16.04 -20.32 -69.46
N PRO A 86 -16.92 -20.03 -68.50
CA PRO A 86 -18.03 -19.06 -68.69
C PRO A 86 -17.53 -17.66 -69.08
N GLU A 87 -16.27 -17.39 -68.78
CA GLU A 87 -15.59 -16.15 -69.11
C GLU A 87 -15.05 -16.13 -70.56
N CYS A 88 -15.13 -17.20 -71.36
CA CYS A 88 -14.70 -17.18 -72.76
C CYS A 88 -15.82 -16.61 -73.62
N GLY A 89 -15.48 -15.59 -74.45
CA GLY A 89 -16.39 -15.07 -75.48
C GLY A 89 -16.59 -16.06 -76.59
N VAL A 90 -17.77 -16.17 -77.17
CA VAL A 90 -18.02 -17.04 -78.30
C VAL A 90 -18.52 -16.24 -79.51
N ILE A 91 -17.82 -16.34 -80.61
CA ILE A 91 -18.27 -15.88 -81.89
C ILE A 91 -18.57 -17.11 -82.78
N VAL A 92 -19.71 -17.17 -83.37
CA VAL A 92 -20.06 -18.24 -84.27
C VAL A 92 -19.71 -17.87 -85.69
N VAL A 93 -19.01 -18.74 -86.43
CA VAL A 93 -18.65 -18.53 -87.83
C VAL A 93 -19.23 -19.66 -88.66
N SER A 94 -20.30 -19.42 -89.44
CA SER A 94 -20.99 -20.54 -90.15
C SER A 94 -21.50 -20.13 -91.51
N GLY A 95 -21.58 -21.10 -92.41
CA GLY A 95 -22.15 -20.95 -93.76
C GLY A 95 -23.66 -20.99 -93.82
N GLU A 96 -24.35 -21.25 -92.74
CA GLU A 96 -25.78 -21.38 -92.65
C GLU A 96 -26.43 -20.00 -92.40
N SER A 97 -27.26 -19.58 -93.35
CA SER A 97 -27.89 -18.25 -93.35
C SER A 97 -29.31 -18.24 -92.83
N SER A 98 -29.76 -19.33 -92.16
CA SER A 98 -31.12 -19.36 -91.65
C SER A 98 -31.22 -18.49 -90.37
N PHE A 99 -32.22 -17.64 -90.32
CA PHE A 99 -32.52 -16.77 -89.12
C PHE A 99 -32.59 -17.60 -87.83
N ASN A 100 -33.06 -18.85 -87.97
CA ASN A 100 -33.19 -19.77 -86.82
C ASN A 100 -31.83 -20.23 -86.23
N SER A 101 -30.80 -20.43 -87.07
CA SER A 101 -29.47 -20.84 -86.61
C SER A 101 -28.75 -19.72 -85.89
N VAL A 102 -28.80 -18.50 -86.40
CA VAL A 102 -28.25 -17.30 -85.80
C VAL A 102 -28.93 -17.00 -84.46
N SER A 103 -30.26 -16.94 -84.45
CA SER A 103 -31.02 -16.70 -83.22
C SER A 103 -30.81 -17.79 -82.15
N ARG A 104 -30.57 -19.02 -82.52
CA ARG A 104 -30.27 -20.13 -81.61
C ARG A 104 -28.84 -20.01 -81.02
N ALA A 105 -27.86 -19.59 -81.84
CA ALA A 105 -26.50 -19.38 -81.36
C ALA A 105 -26.45 -18.23 -80.34
N LEU A 106 -27.04 -17.05 -80.63
CA LEU A 106 -27.13 -15.92 -79.72
C LEU A 106 -27.87 -16.23 -78.41
N ARG A 107 -29.00 -17.00 -78.49
CA ARG A 107 -29.70 -17.46 -77.30
C ARG A 107 -28.91 -18.41 -76.44
N ARG A 108 -27.94 -19.10 -76.96
CA ARG A 108 -27.07 -20.05 -76.23
C ARG A 108 -25.76 -19.45 -75.79
N GLY A 109 -25.61 -18.11 -75.90
CA GLY A 109 -24.49 -17.41 -75.35
C GLY A 109 -23.40 -16.98 -76.34
N ALA A 110 -23.60 -17.14 -77.63
CA ALA A 110 -22.73 -16.49 -78.63
C ALA A 110 -22.84 -14.99 -78.50
N LEU A 111 -21.73 -14.31 -78.46
CA LEU A 111 -21.68 -12.86 -78.40
C LEU A 111 -21.87 -12.19 -79.73
N ASP A 112 -21.47 -12.89 -80.81
CA ASP A 112 -21.68 -12.44 -82.18
C ASP A 112 -21.69 -13.65 -83.14
N TYR A 113 -22.03 -13.35 -84.41
CA TYR A 113 -22.16 -14.33 -85.49
C TYR A 113 -21.61 -13.79 -86.78
N ILE A 114 -20.74 -14.54 -87.46
CA ILE A 114 -20.12 -14.19 -88.75
C ILE A 114 -20.53 -15.21 -89.80
N ARG A 115 -20.98 -14.68 -90.95
CA ARG A 115 -21.43 -15.55 -92.04
C ARG A 115 -20.25 -15.87 -92.99
N LYS A 116 -20.09 -17.14 -93.39
CA LYS A 116 -19.22 -17.58 -94.47
C LYS A 116 -19.88 -17.40 -95.81
N PRO A 117 -19.23 -16.87 -96.89
CA PRO A 117 -17.88 -16.29 -96.85
C PRO A 117 -17.93 -14.90 -96.21
N PHE A 118 -16.91 -14.57 -95.43
CA PHE A 118 -16.79 -13.29 -94.67
C PHE A 118 -15.68 -12.42 -95.25
N ASP A 119 -15.79 -11.17 -94.96
CA ASP A 119 -14.68 -10.21 -95.21
C ASP A 119 -13.71 -10.24 -94.04
N PRO A 120 -12.39 -10.40 -94.27
CA PRO A 120 -11.38 -10.38 -93.23
C PRO A 120 -11.47 -9.13 -92.30
N GLU A 121 -11.82 -7.96 -92.84
CA GLU A 121 -11.94 -6.73 -92.01
C GLU A 121 -13.15 -6.78 -91.09
N GLU A 122 -14.29 -7.31 -91.53
CA GLU A 122 -15.52 -7.51 -90.73
C GLU A 122 -15.28 -8.51 -89.64
N LEU A 123 -14.57 -9.59 -89.90
CA LEU A 123 -14.23 -10.59 -88.91
C LEU A 123 -13.34 -10.00 -87.80
N LEU A 124 -12.30 -9.28 -88.16
CA LEU A 124 -11.39 -8.67 -87.20
C LEU A 124 -12.09 -7.59 -86.37
N ALA A 125 -12.95 -6.75 -87.00
CA ALA A 125 -13.73 -5.75 -86.30
C ALA A 125 -14.67 -6.38 -85.23
N THR A 126 -15.28 -7.54 -85.57
CA THR A 126 -16.14 -8.29 -84.63
C THR A 126 -15.35 -8.88 -83.46
N VAL A 127 -14.17 -9.44 -83.74
CA VAL A 127 -13.27 -10.00 -82.69
C VAL A 127 -12.81 -8.90 -81.74
N ASP A 128 -12.31 -7.75 -82.30
CA ASP A 128 -11.86 -6.57 -81.54
C ASP A 128 -13.02 -5.99 -80.69
N GLY A 129 -14.22 -5.92 -81.25
CA GLY A 129 -15.42 -5.42 -80.55
C GLY A 129 -15.81 -6.28 -79.38
N VAL A 130 -15.79 -7.61 -79.55
CA VAL A 130 -16.13 -8.54 -78.45
C VAL A 130 -15.08 -8.51 -77.34
N LEU A 131 -13.81 -8.55 -77.69
CA LEU A 131 -12.70 -8.51 -76.70
C LEU A 131 -12.65 -7.17 -75.96
N GLY A 132 -12.80 -6.05 -76.66
CA GLY A 132 -12.82 -4.70 -76.08
C GLY A 132 -13.96 -4.48 -75.08
N LYS A 133 -15.16 -4.93 -75.41
CA LYS A 133 -16.31 -4.85 -74.53
C LYS A 133 -16.12 -5.64 -73.21
N ARG A 134 -15.50 -6.79 -73.32
CA ARG A 134 -15.19 -7.65 -72.16
C ARG A 134 -14.10 -7.06 -71.29
N SER A 135 -13.04 -6.53 -71.84
CA SER A 135 -11.97 -5.83 -71.12
C SER A 135 -12.52 -4.67 -70.30
N LEU A 136 -13.43 -3.85 -70.85
CA LEU A 136 -14.04 -2.75 -70.14
C LEU A 136 -14.88 -3.21 -68.94
N LEU A 137 -15.68 -4.28 -69.11
CA LEU A 137 -16.50 -4.83 -68.02
C LEU A 137 -15.67 -5.33 -66.88
N ARG A 138 -14.58 -6.10 -67.17
CA ARG A 138 -13.61 -6.58 -66.16
C ARG A 138 -12.94 -5.42 -65.45
N ALA A 139 -12.49 -4.39 -66.14
CA ALA A 139 -11.87 -3.21 -65.51
C ALA A 139 -12.83 -2.48 -64.56
N HIS A 140 -14.09 -2.32 -64.95
CA HIS A 140 -15.12 -1.69 -64.10
C HIS A 140 -15.37 -2.48 -62.83
N GLU A 141 -15.47 -3.79 -62.91
CA GLU A 141 -15.70 -4.70 -61.74
C GLU A 141 -14.51 -4.70 -60.80
N HIS A 142 -13.28 -4.70 -61.34
CA HIS A 142 -12.06 -4.62 -60.56
C HIS A 142 -11.92 -3.31 -59.77
N ILE A 143 -12.25 -2.17 -60.42
CA ILE A 143 -12.26 -0.86 -59.78
C ILE A 143 -13.30 -0.83 -58.65
N ARG A 144 -14.50 -1.37 -58.89
CA ARG A 144 -15.56 -1.44 -57.89
C ARG A 144 -15.12 -2.27 -56.65
N MET A 145 -14.56 -3.47 -56.86
CA MET A 145 -14.06 -4.29 -55.76
C MET A 145 -12.93 -3.61 -54.99
N ARG A 146 -12.02 -2.90 -55.69
CA ARG A 146 -10.97 -2.13 -55.03
C ARG A 146 -11.53 -1.01 -54.19
N LEU A 147 -12.54 -0.31 -54.66
CA LEU A 147 -13.21 0.76 -53.93
C LEU A 147 -13.90 0.21 -52.66
N GLU A 148 -14.72 -0.84 -52.81
CA GLU A 148 -15.39 -1.49 -51.67
C GLU A 148 -14.38 -1.95 -50.61
N LYS A 149 -13.30 -2.62 -51.03
CA LYS A 149 -12.25 -3.05 -50.12
C LYS A 149 -11.50 -1.91 -49.43
N SER A 150 -11.30 -0.77 -50.14
CA SER A 150 -10.69 0.43 -49.59
C SER A 150 -11.60 1.08 -48.54
N GLU A 151 -12.90 1.18 -48.82
CA GLU A 151 -13.88 1.72 -47.88
C GLU A 151 -13.99 0.88 -46.59
N GLU A 152 -14.02 -0.47 -46.72
CA GLU A 152 -14.02 -1.37 -45.58
C GLU A 152 -12.74 -1.21 -44.73
N LEU A 153 -11.59 -1.10 -45.39
CA LEU A 153 -10.31 -0.90 -44.66
C LEU A 153 -10.29 0.43 -43.94
N HIS A 154 -10.71 1.52 -44.56
CA HIS A 154 -10.79 2.84 -43.91
C HIS A 154 -11.74 2.81 -42.70
N ARG A 155 -12.92 2.22 -42.86
CA ARG A 155 -13.89 2.05 -41.77
C ARG A 155 -13.31 1.19 -40.62
N TYR A 156 -12.59 0.15 -40.95
CA TYR A 156 -11.92 -0.70 -39.96
C TYR A 156 -10.85 0.09 -39.20
N ILE A 157 -9.98 0.84 -39.88
CA ILE A 157 -8.91 1.63 -39.26
C ILE A 157 -9.49 2.66 -38.29
N VAL A 158 -10.50 3.39 -38.68
CA VAL A 158 -11.12 4.46 -37.88
C VAL A 158 -11.85 3.86 -36.65
N ASN A 159 -12.55 2.71 -36.81
CA ASN A 159 -13.27 2.08 -35.71
C ASN A 159 -12.34 1.29 -34.79
N SER A 160 -11.19 0.85 -35.27
CA SER A 160 -10.16 0.17 -34.44
C SER A 160 -9.30 1.16 -33.65
N SER A 161 -9.46 2.47 -33.86
CA SER A 161 -8.76 3.47 -33.06
C SER A 161 -9.08 3.32 -31.58
N PRO A 162 -8.07 3.37 -30.68
CA PRO A 162 -8.30 3.40 -29.23
C PRO A 162 -9.01 4.68 -28.78
N ASP A 163 -8.91 5.75 -29.56
CA ASP A 163 -9.48 7.05 -29.26
C ASP A 163 -10.82 7.26 -30.02
N ILE A 164 -11.68 8.10 -29.48
CA ILE A 164 -12.86 8.58 -30.21
C ILE A 164 -12.37 9.48 -31.33
N VAL A 165 -12.73 9.14 -32.58
CA VAL A 165 -12.49 9.98 -33.77
C VAL A 165 -13.80 10.63 -34.17
N PHE A 166 -13.80 11.94 -34.35
CA PHE A 166 -15.02 12.68 -34.66
C PHE A 166 -14.78 13.77 -35.72
N MET A 167 -15.88 14.17 -36.37
CA MET A 167 -15.94 15.32 -37.27
C MET A 167 -17.11 16.20 -36.87
N LEU A 168 -16.92 17.53 -36.94
CA LEU A 168 -17.92 18.53 -36.61
C LEU A 168 -18.11 19.50 -37.77
N ASP A 169 -19.34 20.02 -37.89
CA ASP A 169 -19.63 21.17 -38.78
C ASP A 169 -19.13 22.50 -38.19
N GLY A 170 -19.29 23.59 -38.94
CA GLY A 170 -18.90 24.94 -38.51
C GLY A 170 -19.65 25.46 -37.27
N GLU A 171 -20.80 24.88 -36.95
CA GLU A 171 -21.59 25.21 -35.78
C GLU A 171 -21.25 24.34 -34.55
N GLY A 172 -20.59 23.18 -34.75
CA GLY A 172 -20.18 22.26 -33.70
C GLY A 172 -21.10 21.04 -33.52
N HIS A 173 -21.88 20.70 -34.58
CA HIS A 173 -22.65 19.45 -34.57
C HIS A 173 -21.82 18.28 -35.13
N PHE A 174 -22.01 17.12 -34.60
CA PHE A 174 -21.32 15.91 -35.08
C PHE A 174 -21.78 15.55 -36.49
N CYS A 175 -20.85 15.55 -37.45
CA CYS A 175 -21.01 14.96 -38.76
C CYS A 175 -20.68 13.46 -38.73
N PHE A 176 -19.66 13.10 -38.00
CA PHE A 176 -19.19 11.72 -37.85
C PHE A 176 -18.65 11.49 -36.44
N VAL A 177 -18.81 10.27 -35.93
CA VAL A 177 -18.11 9.76 -34.76
C VAL A 177 -17.95 8.24 -34.92
N ASN A 178 -16.77 7.72 -34.59
CA ASN A 178 -16.50 6.27 -34.66
C ASN A 178 -17.21 5.49 -33.54
N SER A 179 -17.29 4.16 -33.68
CA SER A 179 -17.94 3.27 -32.71
C SER A 179 -17.30 3.27 -31.32
N LYS A 180 -16.09 3.81 -31.18
CA LYS A 180 -15.39 3.88 -29.89
C LYS A 180 -16.17 4.69 -28.83
N ILE A 181 -16.96 5.65 -29.23
CA ILE A 181 -17.81 6.45 -28.33
C ILE A 181 -18.83 5.61 -27.55
N GLU A 182 -19.30 4.52 -28.14
CA GLU A 182 -20.23 3.61 -27.44
C GLU A 182 -19.56 2.91 -26.29
N SER A 183 -18.38 2.33 -26.51
CA SER A 183 -17.64 1.61 -25.47
C SER A 183 -17.15 2.52 -24.34
N LEU A 184 -16.82 3.78 -24.64
CA LEU A 184 -16.28 4.73 -23.65
C LEU A 184 -17.35 5.55 -22.93
N LEU A 185 -18.37 6.01 -23.63
CA LEU A 185 -19.39 6.92 -23.10
C LEU A 185 -20.82 6.36 -23.12
N GLY A 186 -21.06 5.24 -23.83
CA GLY A 186 -22.35 4.58 -23.94
C GLY A 186 -23.31 5.20 -24.94
N TYR A 187 -22.88 6.17 -25.79
CA TYR A 187 -23.70 6.75 -26.83
C TYR A 187 -23.55 6.00 -28.15
N GLN A 188 -24.65 5.72 -28.83
CA GLN A 188 -24.59 5.22 -30.20
C GLN A 188 -24.14 6.34 -31.16
N PRO A 189 -23.26 6.09 -32.13
CA PRO A 189 -22.82 7.08 -33.11
C PRO A 189 -23.97 7.80 -33.80
N ALA A 190 -25.00 7.05 -34.20
CA ALA A 190 -26.21 7.59 -34.87
C ALA A 190 -27.00 8.57 -33.98
N GLU A 191 -26.94 8.43 -32.66
CA GLU A 191 -27.63 9.34 -31.73
C GLU A 191 -26.94 10.70 -31.62
N LEU A 192 -25.64 10.75 -31.87
CA LEU A 192 -24.82 11.96 -31.75
C LEU A 192 -24.72 12.74 -33.08
N CYS A 193 -24.75 12.04 -34.20
CA CYS A 193 -24.77 12.71 -35.52
C CYS A 193 -25.94 13.71 -35.59
N GLY A 194 -25.62 14.95 -35.96
CA GLY A 194 -26.56 16.06 -35.99
C GLY A 194 -26.77 16.75 -34.63
N ARG A 195 -26.23 16.24 -33.53
CA ARG A 195 -26.29 16.91 -32.23
C ARG A 195 -25.03 17.74 -31.97
N HIS A 196 -25.20 18.83 -31.23
CA HIS A 196 -24.12 19.71 -30.85
C HIS A 196 -23.24 19.08 -29.75
N PHE A 197 -21.92 19.15 -29.87
CA PHE A 197 -20.94 18.53 -28.94
C PHE A 197 -21.10 18.95 -27.47
N ARG A 198 -21.69 20.15 -27.23
CA ARG A 198 -21.98 20.63 -25.86
C ARG A 198 -22.88 19.70 -25.06
N GLN A 199 -23.66 18.85 -25.70
CA GLN A 199 -24.59 17.95 -25.03
C GLN A 199 -23.86 16.86 -24.22
N ILE A 200 -22.68 16.46 -24.68
CA ILE A 200 -21.85 15.45 -24.01
C ILE A 200 -20.77 16.07 -23.11
N LEU A 201 -20.55 17.38 -23.14
CA LEU A 201 -19.62 18.06 -22.23
C LEU A 201 -20.21 18.22 -20.83
N ASP A 202 -19.36 18.11 -19.80
CA ASP A 202 -19.73 18.54 -18.45
C ASP A 202 -19.99 20.05 -18.42
N ASP A 203 -20.98 20.48 -17.64
CA ASP A 203 -21.44 21.89 -17.61
C ASP A 203 -20.30 22.85 -17.22
N ARG A 204 -19.34 22.40 -16.40
CA ARG A 204 -18.16 23.17 -15.97
C ARG A 204 -17.15 23.41 -17.11
N ASP A 205 -17.17 22.59 -18.16
CA ASP A 205 -16.20 22.65 -19.27
C ASP A 205 -16.79 23.20 -20.58
N ILE A 206 -18.09 23.52 -20.59
CA ILE A 206 -18.77 24.06 -21.81
C ILE A 206 -18.08 25.33 -22.35
N ALA A 207 -17.74 26.29 -21.49
CA ALA A 207 -17.09 27.53 -21.92
C ALA A 207 -15.70 27.24 -22.53
N ARG A 208 -14.91 26.38 -21.88
CA ARG A 208 -13.57 25.99 -22.36
C ARG A 208 -13.62 25.23 -23.68
N GLY A 209 -14.52 24.23 -23.78
CA GLY A 209 -14.70 23.44 -24.98
C GLY A 209 -15.17 24.27 -26.16
N THR A 210 -16.07 25.24 -25.94
CA THR A 210 -16.52 26.16 -26.99
C THR A 210 -15.41 27.09 -27.47
N TYR A 211 -14.61 27.63 -26.55
CA TYR A 211 -13.45 28.46 -26.87
C TYR A 211 -12.38 27.69 -27.65
N ALA A 212 -12.17 26.44 -27.35
CA ALA A 212 -11.19 25.60 -28.03
C ALA A 212 -11.55 25.34 -29.51
N LEU A 213 -12.84 25.22 -29.84
CA LEU A 213 -13.30 24.95 -31.22
C LEU A 213 -13.58 26.21 -32.02
N LYS A 214 -13.94 27.36 -31.41
CA LYS A 214 -14.29 28.60 -32.08
C LYS A 214 -13.27 29.73 -31.91
N GLY A 215 -12.16 29.51 -31.20
CA GLY A 215 -11.16 30.55 -30.97
C GLY A 215 -10.35 30.90 -32.22
N PRO A 216 -9.93 32.17 -32.38
CA PRO A 216 -9.06 32.58 -33.47
C PRO A 216 -7.70 31.85 -33.34
N ASN A 217 -7.11 31.45 -34.49
CA ASN A 217 -5.78 30.83 -34.64
C ASN A 217 -5.70 29.29 -34.46
N ILE A 218 -6.74 28.54 -34.82
CA ILE A 218 -6.59 27.10 -35.02
C ILE A 218 -6.15 26.91 -36.50
N THR A 219 -4.92 26.42 -36.69
CA THR A 219 -4.38 26.05 -38.00
C THR A 219 -4.02 24.56 -38.01
N ALA A 220 -3.89 23.97 -39.19
CA ALA A 220 -3.51 22.58 -39.32
C ALA A 220 -2.15 22.27 -38.65
N ASP A 221 -1.23 23.25 -38.65
CA ASP A 221 0.11 23.13 -38.03
C ASP A 221 0.11 23.40 -36.53
N ASN A 222 -0.98 23.92 -35.95
CA ASN A 222 -1.10 24.21 -34.52
C ASN A 222 -2.44 23.74 -33.96
N PRO A 223 -2.60 22.41 -33.77
CA PRO A 223 -3.83 21.86 -33.21
C PRO A 223 -3.99 22.29 -31.75
N ARG A 224 -5.22 22.49 -31.32
CA ARG A 224 -5.49 22.74 -29.90
C ARG A 224 -5.80 21.44 -29.18
N THR A 225 -5.00 21.14 -28.15
CA THR A 225 -5.28 20.08 -27.21
C THR A 225 -5.95 20.66 -25.98
N LEU A 226 -7.04 20.07 -25.55
CA LEU A 226 -7.84 20.51 -24.41
C LEU A 226 -8.27 19.30 -23.57
N GLU A 227 -8.04 19.38 -22.26
CA GLU A 227 -8.60 18.42 -21.32
C GLU A 227 -10.00 18.87 -20.86
N VAL A 228 -10.99 17.99 -21.02
CA VAL A 228 -12.39 18.22 -20.66
C VAL A 228 -13.02 16.96 -20.07
N ARG A 229 -14.12 17.14 -19.35
CA ARG A 229 -14.95 16.04 -18.87
C ARG A 229 -16.12 15.82 -19.80
N LEU A 230 -16.32 14.56 -20.21
CA LEU A 230 -17.46 14.14 -21.00
C LEU A 230 -18.44 13.34 -20.13
N LYS A 231 -19.74 13.59 -20.36
CA LYS A 231 -20.83 12.91 -19.66
C LYS A 231 -21.03 11.50 -20.23
N THR A 232 -21.20 10.51 -19.37
CA THR A 232 -21.60 9.16 -19.79
C THR A 232 -23.11 9.04 -19.89
N ARG A 233 -23.60 8.22 -20.85
CA ARG A 233 -25.02 7.92 -21.00
C ARG A 233 -25.55 7.18 -19.78
N GLY A 234 -26.71 7.55 -19.27
CA GLY A 234 -27.38 6.86 -18.15
C GLY A 234 -27.01 7.37 -16.75
N SER A 235 -26.00 8.18 -16.58
CA SER A 235 -25.69 8.80 -15.30
C SER A 235 -25.32 10.28 -15.47
N ARG A 236 -26.21 11.17 -15.02
CA ARG A 236 -25.95 12.62 -15.02
C ARG A 236 -24.75 13.04 -14.13
N LYS A 237 -24.22 12.13 -13.32
CA LYS A 237 -23.10 12.40 -12.37
C LYS A 237 -21.79 11.72 -12.75
N ALA A 238 -21.81 10.72 -13.65
CA ALA A 238 -20.59 10.06 -14.06
C ALA A 238 -20.00 10.79 -15.26
N THR A 239 -18.80 11.33 -15.09
CA THR A 239 -18.01 11.98 -16.13
C THR A 239 -16.67 11.27 -16.27
N ARG A 240 -16.12 11.23 -17.47
CA ARG A 240 -14.77 10.76 -17.75
C ARG A 240 -13.92 11.92 -18.27
N HIS A 241 -12.63 11.85 -18.01
CA HIS A 241 -11.67 12.85 -18.48
C HIS A 241 -11.15 12.50 -19.86
N PHE A 242 -11.27 13.47 -20.79
CA PHE A 242 -10.78 13.29 -22.15
C PHE A 242 -9.81 14.40 -22.53
N GLU A 243 -8.76 14.03 -23.21
CA GLU A 243 -7.86 14.92 -23.92
C GLU A 243 -8.33 15.00 -25.37
N ILE A 244 -8.87 16.16 -25.78
CA ILE A 244 -9.41 16.39 -27.11
C ILE A 244 -8.41 17.21 -27.92
N THR A 245 -8.05 16.68 -29.09
CA THR A 245 -7.27 17.44 -30.09
C THR A 245 -8.11 17.63 -31.32
N ALA A 246 -8.32 18.89 -31.73
CA ALA A 246 -9.14 19.24 -32.87
C ALA A 246 -8.32 19.99 -33.91
N PHE A 247 -8.58 19.70 -35.19
CA PHE A 247 -7.93 20.25 -36.36
C PHE A 247 -8.98 20.86 -37.29
N PRO A 248 -8.75 22.03 -37.91
CA PRO A 248 -9.60 22.53 -38.93
C PRO A 248 -9.41 21.70 -40.23
N ILE A 249 -10.47 21.50 -40.98
CA ILE A 249 -10.45 20.91 -42.31
C ILE A 249 -10.28 22.05 -43.28
N ASP A 250 -9.24 21.98 -44.10
CA ASP A 250 -9.05 22.94 -45.20
C ASP A 250 -9.98 22.55 -46.37
N PRO A 251 -10.91 23.41 -46.76
CA PRO A 251 -11.82 23.14 -47.89
C PRO A 251 -11.13 22.86 -49.21
N GLU A 252 -9.93 23.42 -49.45
CA GLU A 252 -9.21 23.26 -50.72
C GLU A 252 -8.49 21.90 -50.80
N THR A 253 -8.11 21.31 -49.65
CA THR A 253 -7.39 20.02 -49.59
C THR A 253 -8.32 18.85 -49.34
N TRP A 254 -9.57 19.12 -48.93
CA TRP A 254 -10.55 18.06 -48.70
C TRP A 254 -11.00 17.45 -50.02
N PRO A 255 -10.89 16.16 -50.26
CA PRO A 255 -11.33 15.55 -51.51
C PRO A 255 -12.83 15.75 -51.66
N HIS A 256 -13.20 16.53 -52.72
CA HIS A 256 -14.59 16.65 -53.12
C HIS A 256 -15.11 15.26 -53.51
N THR A 257 -15.87 14.62 -52.63
CA THR A 257 -16.61 13.42 -52.96
C THR A 257 -17.65 13.77 -54.02
N ASN A 258 -17.95 12.84 -54.93
CA ASN A 258 -18.87 13.03 -56.06
C ASN A 258 -20.32 13.43 -55.76
N ASN A 259 -20.63 13.77 -54.54
CA ASN A 259 -21.77 14.59 -54.17
C ASN A 259 -21.26 16.04 -54.20
N ASP A 260 -21.73 16.80 -55.15
CA ASP A 260 -21.30 18.18 -55.51
C ASP A 260 -21.29 19.22 -54.36
N ASP A 261 -21.52 18.82 -53.11
CA ASP A 261 -21.69 19.72 -51.99
C ASP A 261 -20.73 19.54 -50.80
N GLY A 262 -19.78 18.58 -50.81
CA GLY A 262 -18.82 18.37 -49.70
C GLY A 262 -19.43 18.00 -48.35
N THR A 263 -20.70 17.55 -48.34
CA THR A 263 -21.43 17.25 -47.11
C THR A 263 -21.25 15.81 -46.68
N TYR A 264 -21.03 15.56 -45.38
CA TYR A 264 -21.10 14.26 -44.75
C TYR A 264 -22.39 14.18 -43.91
N ASN A 265 -23.25 13.22 -44.19
CA ASN A 265 -24.59 13.16 -43.62
C ASN A 265 -25.42 14.45 -43.77
N GLY A 266 -25.31 15.17 -44.93
CA GLY A 266 -25.99 16.43 -45.21
C GLY A 266 -25.44 17.65 -44.50
N ARG A 267 -24.21 17.58 -43.95
CA ARG A 267 -23.52 18.67 -43.25
C ARG A 267 -22.09 18.80 -43.74
N GLU A 268 -21.64 20.04 -43.97
CA GLU A 268 -20.25 20.34 -44.32
C GLU A 268 -19.35 20.19 -43.09
N ALA A 269 -18.40 19.22 -43.10
CA ALA A 269 -17.45 19.06 -42.04
C ALA A 269 -16.38 20.17 -42.05
N ARG A 270 -16.18 20.83 -40.92
CA ARG A 270 -15.20 21.92 -40.76
C ARG A 270 -14.08 21.59 -39.79
N TYR A 271 -14.28 20.62 -38.91
CA TYR A 271 -13.28 20.19 -37.94
C TYR A 271 -13.26 18.67 -37.86
N TYR A 272 -12.07 18.11 -37.73
CA TYR A 272 -11.90 16.70 -37.30
C TYR A 272 -11.06 16.66 -36.04
N GLY A 273 -11.18 15.59 -35.25
CA GLY A 273 -10.40 15.48 -34.04
C GLY A 273 -10.45 14.10 -33.43
N THR A 274 -9.62 13.97 -32.40
CA THR A 274 -9.57 12.77 -31.54
C THR A 274 -9.86 13.17 -30.13
N ALA A 275 -10.52 12.26 -29.37
CA ALA A 275 -10.71 12.39 -27.94
C ALA A 275 -10.20 11.11 -27.27
N ARG A 276 -9.11 11.26 -26.52
CA ARG A 276 -8.44 10.19 -25.78
C ARG A 276 -8.95 10.15 -24.35
N ASP A 277 -9.37 8.99 -23.87
CA ASP A 277 -9.72 8.82 -22.47
C ASP A 277 -8.44 8.86 -21.60
N VAL A 278 -8.36 9.83 -20.72
CA VAL A 278 -7.25 10.04 -19.78
C VAL A 278 -7.71 9.87 -18.33
N THR A 279 -8.87 9.25 -18.12
CA THR A 279 -9.48 9.12 -16.78
C THR A 279 -8.55 8.37 -15.84
N GLU A 280 -8.07 7.18 -16.23
CA GLU A 280 -7.15 6.39 -15.39
C GLU A 280 -5.85 7.15 -15.07
N ARG A 281 -5.32 7.88 -16.06
CA ARG A 281 -4.13 8.73 -15.85
C ARG A 281 -4.42 9.82 -14.80
N LYS A 282 -5.56 10.51 -14.92
CA LYS A 282 -5.95 11.58 -13.98
C LYS A 282 -6.25 11.06 -12.58
N GLU A 283 -6.89 9.91 -12.47
CA GLU A 283 -7.13 9.26 -11.18
C GLU A 283 -5.82 8.81 -10.54
N ALA A 284 -4.90 8.25 -11.32
CA ALA A 284 -3.56 7.87 -10.84
C ALA A 284 -2.75 9.11 -10.42
N GLU A 285 -2.74 10.20 -11.21
CA GLU A 285 -2.09 11.46 -10.84
C GLU A 285 -2.68 12.05 -9.56
N ALA A 286 -4.01 12.05 -9.42
CA ALA A 286 -4.70 12.51 -8.21
C ALA A 286 -4.37 11.63 -7.00
N PHE A 287 -4.31 10.30 -7.19
CA PHE A 287 -3.94 9.35 -6.14
C PHE A 287 -2.48 9.53 -5.71
N ILE A 288 -1.54 9.68 -6.65
CA ILE A 288 -0.12 9.94 -6.35
C ILE A 288 0.02 11.25 -5.58
N ASN A 289 -0.66 12.32 -6.01
CA ASN A 289 -0.67 13.60 -5.32
C ASN A 289 -1.27 13.48 -3.92
N PHE A 290 -2.35 12.72 -3.76
CA PHE A 290 -2.93 12.47 -2.45
C PHE A 290 -1.95 11.71 -1.55
N GLN A 291 -1.31 10.65 -2.05
CA GLN A 291 -0.32 9.86 -1.32
C GLN A 291 0.94 10.66 -0.95
N ALA A 292 1.37 11.59 -1.81
CA ALA A 292 2.51 12.45 -1.51
C ALA A 292 2.30 13.34 -0.27
N TYR A 293 1.05 13.68 0.05
CA TYR A 293 0.71 14.65 1.12
C TYR A 293 -0.20 14.10 2.22
N HIS A 294 -0.75 12.88 2.08
CA HIS A 294 -1.69 12.29 3.05
C HIS A 294 -1.33 10.85 3.40
N ASP A 295 -1.66 10.44 4.61
CA ASP A 295 -1.62 9.05 5.06
C ASP A 295 -2.81 8.27 4.49
N LEU A 296 -2.56 7.14 3.84
CA LEU A 296 -3.60 6.36 3.15
C LEU A 296 -4.60 5.69 4.10
N LEU A 297 -4.18 5.33 5.31
CA LEU A 297 -5.03 4.65 6.29
C LEU A 297 -6.01 5.62 6.96
N THR A 298 -5.49 6.76 7.44
CA THR A 298 -6.25 7.73 8.23
C THR A 298 -6.77 8.89 7.40
N ARG A 299 -6.24 9.10 6.19
CA ARG A 299 -6.49 10.23 5.29
C ARG A 299 -6.05 11.59 5.85
N LEU A 300 -5.39 11.60 6.99
CA LEU A 300 -4.79 12.81 7.55
C LEU A 300 -3.63 13.31 6.69
N PRO A 301 -3.25 14.58 6.79
CA PRO A 301 -1.95 15.06 6.37
C PRO A 301 -0.83 14.12 6.82
N ASN A 302 0.12 13.82 5.94
CA ASN A 302 1.31 13.09 6.30
C ASN A 302 2.41 14.04 6.81
N ARG A 303 3.59 13.48 7.13
CA ARG A 303 4.75 14.24 7.59
C ARG A 303 5.16 15.37 6.65
N ALA A 304 5.06 15.16 5.33
CA ALA A 304 5.46 16.18 4.34
C ALA A 304 4.51 17.39 4.38
N LEU A 305 3.19 17.16 4.34
CA LEU A 305 2.22 18.24 4.39
C LEU A 305 2.20 18.94 5.75
N PHE A 306 2.46 18.20 6.85
CA PHE A 306 2.60 18.81 8.17
C PHE A 306 3.76 19.80 8.22
N LYS A 307 4.92 19.40 7.70
CA LYS A 307 6.11 20.26 7.65
C LYS A 307 5.86 21.54 6.84
N ASP A 308 5.24 21.41 5.68
CA ASP A 308 4.88 22.56 4.84
C ASP A 308 3.95 23.54 5.56
N ARG A 309 2.91 23.04 6.22
CA ARG A 309 1.97 23.86 7.01
C ARG A 309 2.63 24.52 8.22
N LEU A 310 3.56 23.82 8.88
CA LEU A 310 4.30 24.35 10.01
C LEU A 310 5.23 25.50 9.60
N ASP A 311 5.93 25.35 8.46
CA ASP A 311 6.80 26.41 7.94
C ASP A 311 6.02 27.67 7.60
N LEU A 312 4.88 27.52 6.94
CA LEU A 312 3.95 28.64 6.70
C LEU A 312 3.44 29.27 7.99
N ALA A 313 3.10 28.46 9.00
CA ALA A 313 2.63 28.95 10.29
C ALA A 313 3.72 29.72 11.06
N ILE A 314 4.98 29.24 11.05
CA ILE A 314 6.13 29.93 11.64
C ILE A 314 6.36 31.28 10.94
N THR A 315 6.31 31.28 9.60
CA THR A 315 6.47 32.52 8.82
C THR A 315 5.41 33.54 9.16
N HIS A 316 4.16 33.10 9.32
CA HIS A 316 3.04 33.95 9.74
C HIS A 316 3.19 34.44 11.18
N ALA A 317 3.48 33.54 12.12
CA ALA A 317 3.67 33.84 13.53
C ALA A 317 4.78 34.88 13.75
N ARG A 318 5.90 34.76 13.00
CA ARG A 318 7.01 35.72 13.04
C ARG A 318 6.60 37.13 12.61
N ARG A 319 5.71 37.24 11.58
CA ARG A 319 5.24 38.54 11.08
C ARG A 319 4.21 39.19 11.98
N SER A 320 3.37 38.38 12.63
CA SER A 320 2.26 38.85 13.47
C SER A 320 2.58 38.86 14.95
N GLU A 321 3.83 38.52 15.35
CA GLU A 321 4.25 38.37 16.76
C GLU A 321 3.34 37.42 17.57
N GLN A 322 2.79 36.40 16.89
CA GLN A 322 1.90 35.43 17.50
C GLN A 322 2.68 34.17 17.89
N LYS A 323 2.14 33.45 18.86
CA LYS A 323 2.65 32.15 19.27
C LYS A 323 1.92 31.03 18.55
N LEU A 324 2.62 29.93 18.31
CA LEU A 324 2.03 28.68 17.87
C LEU A 324 2.51 27.52 18.76
N ALA A 325 1.83 26.38 18.68
CA ALA A 325 2.27 25.18 19.36
C ALA A 325 2.31 23.98 18.40
N VAL A 326 3.35 23.19 18.54
CA VAL A 326 3.49 21.86 17.94
C VAL A 326 3.32 20.83 19.06
N MET A 327 2.47 19.85 18.84
CA MET A 327 2.29 18.72 19.75
C MET A 327 2.69 17.43 19.02
N PHE A 328 3.45 16.60 19.71
CA PHE A 328 3.77 15.24 19.29
C PHE A 328 3.02 14.27 20.19
N LEU A 329 2.25 13.36 19.59
CA LEU A 329 1.36 12.45 20.31
C LEU A 329 1.73 11.01 19.93
N ASP A 330 1.75 10.12 20.91
CA ASP A 330 1.97 8.69 20.72
C ASP A 330 0.95 7.89 21.53
N LEU A 331 0.39 6.87 20.90
CA LEU A 331 -0.63 6.01 21.52
C LEU A 331 0.04 4.98 22.45
N ASP A 332 -0.23 5.10 23.73
CA ASP A 332 0.37 4.22 24.73
C ASP A 332 -0.06 2.76 24.55
N ARG A 333 0.93 1.83 24.55
CA ARG A 333 0.73 0.38 24.40
C ARG A 333 0.08 -0.07 23.10
N PHE A 334 0.10 0.74 22.03
CA PHE A 334 -0.47 0.38 20.73
C PHE A 334 0.12 -0.92 20.17
N LYS A 335 1.43 -1.15 20.37
CA LYS A 335 2.08 -2.41 19.97
C LYS A 335 1.45 -3.63 20.63
N VAL A 336 1.09 -3.56 21.91
CA VAL A 336 0.44 -4.68 22.63
C VAL A 336 -0.92 -5.01 22.00
N ILE A 337 -1.65 -3.99 21.58
CA ILE A 337 -2.95 -4.17 20.89
C ILE A 337 -2.73 -4.90 19.56
N ASN A 338 -1.72 -4.49 18.79
CA ASN A 338 -1.36 -5.17 17.53
C ASN A 338 -0.94 -6.63 17.77
N ASP A 339 -0.10 -6.86 18.77
CA ASP A 339 0.42 -8.20 19.06
C ASP A 339 -0.69 -9.13 19.58
N THR A 340 -1.71 -8.58 20.25
CA THR A 340 -2.82 -9.36 20.83
C THR A 340 -4.00 -9.55 19.90
N LEU A 341 -4.42 -8.49 19.18
CA LEU A 341 -5.65 -8.46 18.36
C LEU A 341 -5.36 -8.44 16.85
N GLY A 342 -4.09 -8.36 16.46
CA GLY A 342 -3.66 -8.31 15.06
C GLY A 342 -3.66 -6.91 14.45
N HIS A 343 -2.84 -6.72 13.41
CA HIS A 343 -2.64 -5.43 12.73
C HIS A 343 -3.94 -4.83 12.16
N ALA A 344 -4.86 -5.66 11.67
CA ALA A 344 -6.14 -5.17 11.13
C ALA A 344 -6.99 -4.46 12.21
N MET A 345 -6.89 -4.89 13.46
CA MET A 345 -7.57 -4.25 14.57
C MET A 345 -6.85 -2.96 14.99
N GLY A 346 -5.52 -2.94 14.94
CA GLY A 346 -4.73 -1.73 15.13
C GLY A 346 -5.06 -0.64 14.11
N ASP A 347 -5.22 -1.01 12.83
CA ASP A 347 -5.60 -0.08 11.77
C ASP A 347 -7.00 0.53 12.03
N ARG A 348 -7.97 -0.27 12.47
CA ARG A 348 -9.30 0.23 12.87
C ARG A 348 -9.21 1.16 14.08
N LEU A 349 -8.35 0.85 15.05
CA LEU A 349 -8.11 1.72 16.19
C LEU A 349 -7.53 3.07 15.75
N LEU A 350 -6.53 3.08 14.88
CA LEU A 350 -5.94 4.32 14.34
C LEU A 350 -6.98 5.19 13.62
N GLN A 351 -7.87 4.60 12.84
CA GLN A 351 -8.97 5.31 12.19
C GLN A 351 -9.98 5.88 13.21
N ALA A 352 -10.32 5.11 14.23
CA ALA A 352 -11.23 5.56 15.29
C ALA A 352 -10.61 6.67 16.16
N VAL A 353 -9.31 6.55 16.48
CA VAL A 353 -8.52 7.59 17.17
C VAL A 353 -8.51 8.87 16.35
N THR A 354 -8.21 8.78 15.06
CA THR A 354 -8.24 9.92 14.14
C THR A 354 -9.55 10.68 14.20
N GLN A 355 -10.67 9.99 14.02
CA GLN A 355 -11.99 10.62 14.07
C GLN A 355 -12.28 11.28 15.41
N ARG A 356 -11.82 10.69 16.53
CA ARG A 356 -12.02 11.21 17.86
C ARG A 356 -11.17 12.45 18.13
N LEU A 357 -9.92 12.45 17.66
CA LEU A 357 -9.01 13.60 17.74
C LEU A 357 -9.52 14.78 16.90
N GLU A 358 -9.94 14.54 15.64
CA GLU A 358 -10.46 15.59 14.75
C GLU A 358 -11.67 16.32 15.36
N ARG A 359 -12.57 15.60 16.06
CA ARG A 359 -13.72 16.21 16.76
C ARG A 359 -13.32 17.14 17.90
N CYS A 360 -12.10 17.02 18.38
CA CYS A 360 -11.57 17.89 19.44
C CYS A 360 -11.00 19.21 18.92
N LEU A 361 -10.74 19.31 17.62
CA LEU A 361 -9.97 20.37 16.99
C LEU A 361 -10.86 21.36 16.21
N ARG A 362 -10.38 22.58 16.01
CA ARG A 362 -11.01 23.60 15.17
C ARG A 362 -10.48 23.55 13.74
N LYS A 363 -11.19 24.15 12.78
CA LYS A 363 -10.81 24.13 11.34
C LYS A 363 -9.42 24.69 11.02
N GLY A 364 -8.85 25.52 11.88
CA GLY A 364 -7.51 26.09 11.71
C GLY A 364 -6.39 25.18 12.19
N ASP A 365 -6.68 24.20 13.05
CA ASP A 365 -5.67 23.27 13.56
C ASP A 365 -5.35 22.20 12.51
N THR A 366 -4.13 21.69 12.50
CA THR A 366 -3.72 20.63 11.60
C THR A 366 -3.32 19.39 12.38
N LEU A 367 -4.13 18.34 12.32
CA LEU A 367 -3.77 17.00 12.77
C LEU A 367 -3.11 16.25 11.64
N SER A 368 -2.04 15.51 11.93
CA SER A 368 -1.28 14.72 10.98
C SER A 368 -0.88 13.38 11.58
N ARG A 369 -0.72 12.36 10.77
CA ARG A 369 -0.08 11.11 11.18
C ARG A 369 1.35 11.09 10.70
N PHE A 370 2.28 10.95 11.63
CA PHE A 370 3.72 11.02 11.35
C PHE A 370 4.28 9.64 10.93
N GLY A 371 3.73 8.57 11.50
CA GLY A 371 4.05 7.18 11.19
C GLY A 371 3.57 6.25 12.31
N GLY A 372 3.33 4.97 12.05
CA GLY A 372 2.93 4.01 13.08
C GLY A 372 1.75 4.50 13.94
N ASP A 373 1.97 4.67 15.24
CA ASP A 373 1.06 5.18 16.26
C ASP A 373 1.30 6.66 16.64
N GLU A 374 2.16 7.35 15.87
CA GLU A 374 2.54 8.73 16.11
C GLU A 374 1.67 9.72 15.33
N PHE A 375 1.15 10.70 16.04
CA PHE A 375 0.41 11.81 15.46
C PHE A 375 1.09 13.13 15.81
N THR A 376 0.92 14.13 14.94
CA THR A 376 1.36 15.51 15.23
C THR A 376 0.19 16.47 15.08
N LEU A 377 0.18 17.49 15.92
CA LEU A 377 -0.85 18.52 15.91
C LEU A 377 -0.18 19.89 15.87
N LEU A 378 -0.56 20.71 14.91
CA LEU A 378 -0.19 22.10 14.81
C LEU A 378 -1.37 22.98 15.24
N LEU A 379 -1.13 23.82 16.23
CA LEU A 379 -1.99 24.92 16.63
C LEU A 379 -1.35 26.22 16.10
N PRO A 380 -1.79 26.73 14.95
CA PRO A 380 -1.08 27.82 14.25
C PRO A 380 -1.18 29.19 14.95
N SER A 381 -2.08 29.32 15.91
CA SER A 381 -2.22 30.53 16.73
C SER A 381 -2.74 30.15 18.12
N ILE A 382 -1.94 30.49 19.14
CA ILE A 382 -2.28 30.39 20.57
C ILE A 382 -2.02 31.69 21.26
N HIS A 383 -2.79 32.00 22.30
CA HIS A 383 -2.59 33.21 23.14
C HIS A 383 -1.55 32.93 24.26
N GLY A 384 -1.32 31.65 24.57
CA GLY A 384 -0.36 31.25 25.60
C GLY A 384 -0.38 29.74 25.85
N TYR A 385 0.43 29.33 26.83
CA TYR A 385 0.53 27.91 27.23
C TYR A 385 -0.79 27.25 27.62
N GLU A 386 -1.76 28.06 28.17
CA GLU A 386 -3.03 27.55 28.64
C GLU A 386 -3.89 27.01 27.49
N ASP A 387 -3.86 27.63 26.32
CA ASP A 387 -4.60 27.15 25.16
C ASP A 387 -4.11 25.72 24.74
N ALA A 388 -2.81 25.55 24.65
CA ALA A 388 -2.21 24.25 24.34
C ALA A 388 -2.50 23.22 25.45
N ARG A 389 -2.46 23.63 26.71
CA ARG A 389 -2.80 22.80 27.87
C ARG A 389 -4.24 22.30 27.83
N GLN A 390 -5.18 23.18 27.53
CA GLN A 390 -6.61 22.84 27.45
C GLN A 390 -6.88 21.84 26.32
N ILE A 391 -6.26 22.05 25.16
CA ILE A 391 -6.36 21.10 24.04
C ILE A 391 -5.80 19.75 24.46
N SER A 392 -4.60 19.68 25.07
CA SER A 392 -4.00 18.43 25.53
C SER A 392 -4.89 17.68 26.51
N LYS A 393 -5.45 18.37 27.51
CA LYS A 393 -6.41 17.76 28.46
C LYS A 393 -7.65 17.23 27.76
N LYS A 394 -8.17 17.96 26.75
CA LYS A 394 -9.34 17.54 25.96
C LYS A 394 -9.03 16.29 25.14
N LEU A 395 -7.86 16.22 24.51
CA LEU A 395 -7.42 15.06 23.73
C LEU A 395 -7.25 13.81 24.62
N ILE A 396 -6.54 13.95 25.76
CA ILE A 396 -6.35 12.85 26.72
C ILE A 396 -7.72 12.33 27.21
N LYS A 397 -8.60 13.25 27.65
CA LYS A 397 -9.95 12.86 28.11
C LYS A 397 -10.74 12.15 27.02
N ALA A 398 -10.63 12.59 25.78
CA ALA A 398 -11.32 11.98 24.65
C ALA A 398 -10.81 10.57 24.36
N LEU A 399 -9.48 10.32 24.45
CA LEU A 399 -8.89 9.03 24.16
C LEU A 399 -9.04 8.02 25.31
N ARG A 400 -9.14 8.44 26.55
CA ARG A 400 -9.42 7.57 27.71
C ARG A 400 -10.76 6.83 27.62
N ALA A 401 -11.72 7.39 26.88
CA ALA A 401 -12.99 6.70 26.65
C ALA A 401 -12.77 5.46 25.77
N PRO A 402 -13.41 4.33 26.08
CA PRO A 402 -13.19 3.07 25.36
C PRO A 402 -13.50 3.20 23.87
N PHE A 403 -12.80 2.39 23.08
CA PHE A 403 -13.04 2.23 21.66
C PHE A 403 -13.73 0.90 21.39
N GLN A 404 -14.93 0.96 20.83
CA GLN A 404 -15.64 -0.25 20.40
C GLN A 404 -15.17 -0.66 19.00
N LEU A 405 -14.42 -1.75 18.92
CA LEU A 405 -13.86 -2.29 17.67
C LEU A 405 -14.45 -3.67 17.39
N GLY A 406 -15.63 -3.69 16.77
CA GLY A 406 -16.41 -4.93 16.63
C GLY A 406 -16.89 -5.42 17.98
N GLU A 407 -16.50 -6.66 18.38
CA GLU A 407 -16.86 -7.26 19.66
C GLU A 407 -15.89 -6.88 20.81
N HIS A 408 -14.78 -6.21 20.48
CA HIS A 408 -13.76 -5.85 21.46
C HIS A 408 -13.89 -4.41 21.95
N GLU A 409 -13.82 -4.24 23.26
CA GLU A 409 -13.68 -2.92 23.89
C GLU A 409 -12.19 -2.68 24.22
N VAL A 410 -11.60 -1.64 23.65
CA VAL A 410 -10.16 -1.34 23.75
C VAL A 410 -9.95 0.01 24.42
N PHE A 411 -9.02 0.05 25.35
CA PHE A 411 -8.58 1.26 26.05
C PHE A 411 -7.18 1.63 25.58
N VAL A 412 -6.98 2.90 25.25
CA VAL A 412 -5.67 3.43 24.85
C VAL A 412 -5.42 4.77 25.50
N GLY A 413 -4.25 4.95 26.11
CA GLY A 413 -3.76 6.23 26.58
C GLY A 413 -3.01 6.98 25.49
N VAL A 414 -2.62 8.22 25.77
CA VAL A 414 -1.81 9.03 24.88
C VAL A 414 -0.76 9.83 25.65
N SER A 415 0.47 9.77 25.17
CA SER A 415 1.57 10.60 25.66
C SER A 415 1.78 11.78 24.71
N ILE A 416 1.71 13.01 25.24
CA ILE A 416 1.74 14.25 24.45
C ILE A 416 2.92 15.12 24.87
N GLY A 417 3.82 15.45 23.93
CA GLY A 417 4.84 16.47 24.10
C GLY A 417 4.47 17.76 23.37
N ILE A 418 4.76 18.90 23.94
CA ILE A 418 4.34 20.21 23.45
C ILE A 418 5.57 21.13 23.34
N ALA A 419 5.79 21.68 22.15
CA ALA A 419 6.77 22.72 21.88
C ALA A 419 6.06 23.98 21.40
N THR A 420 6.40 25.13 22.01
CA THR A 420 5.81 26.43 21.67
C THR A 420 6.83 27.31 20.95
N TYR A 421 6.39 27.98 19.91
CA TYR A 421 7.18 28.99 19.22
C TYR A 421 6.96 30.38 19.88
N PRO A 422 8.03 31.18 20.08
CA PRO A 422 9.42 30.88 19.77
C PRO A 422 10.22 30.15 20.87
N GLU A 423 9.65 29.98 22.08
CA GLU A 423 10.36 29.58 23.29
C GLU A 423 11.02 28.19 23.19
N ALA A 424 10.36 27.25 22.50
CA ALA A 424 10.88 25.89 22.34
C ALA A 424 11.57 25.67 20.99
N GLY A 425 11.87 26.74 20.23
CA GLY A 425 12.59 26.69 18.96
C GLY A 425 12.05 27.67 17.94
N GLU A 426 12.94 28.12 17.05
CA GLU A 426 12.61 29.07 15.98
C GLU A 426 12.49 28.41 14.62
N SER A 427 12.92 27.16 14.47
CA SER A 427 12.81 26.38 13.24
C SER A 427 11.85 25.22 13.36
N MET A 428 11.33 24.78 12.22
CA MET A 428 10.43 23.65 12.11
C MET A 428 11.01 22.37 12.74
N ASP A 429 12.25 22.04 12.41
CA ASP A 429 12.88 20.81 12.90
C ASP A 429 13.14 20.87 14.41
N GLN A 430 13.52 22.03 14.96
CA GLN A 430 13.65 22.21 16.41
C GLN A 430 12.31 22.00 17.13
N LEU A 431 11.22 22.60 16.64
CA LEU A 431 9.91 22.48 17.27
C LEU A 431 9.40 21.03 17.27
N ILE A 432 9.57 20.31 16.15
CA ILE A 432 9.18 18.90 16.07
C ILE A 432 10.04 18.05 17.01
N GLN A 433 11.36 18.23 16.99
CA GLN A 433 12.29 17.49 17.84
C GLN A 433 12.01 17.75 19.32
N ASN A 434 11.78 18.99 19.70
CA ASN A 434 11.54 19.38 21.09
C ASN A 434 10.16 18.91 21.60
N ALA A 435 9.17 18.86 20.72
CA ALA A 435 7.89 18.23 21.04
C ALA A 435 8.03 16.71 21.25
N ASP A 436 8.83 16.03 20.43
CA ASP A 436 9.12 14.60 20.57
C ASP A 436 9.87 14.29 21.88
N ILE A 437 10.92 15.09 22.22
CA ILE A 437 11.64 14.98 23.50
C ILE A 437 10.66 15.12 24.67
N ALA A 438 9.76 16.10 24.63
CA ALA A 438 8.78 16.30 25.69
C ALA A 438 7.79 15.12 25.81
N MET A 439 7.36 14.55 24.69
CA MET A 439 6.50 13.36 24.64
C MET A 439 7.23 12.13 25.25
N TYR A 440 8.49 11.94 24.91
CA TYR A 440 9.30 10.87 25.49
C TYR A 440 9.39 10.99 27.02
N HIS A 441 9.53 12.19 27.56
CA HIS A 441 9.50 12.45 29.01
C HIS A 441 8.13 12.11 29.67
N VAL A 442 7.03 12.20 28.93
CA VAL A 442 5.72 11.72 29.40
C VAL A 442 5.74 10.19 29.51
N LYS A 443 6.20 9.50 28.45
CA LYS A 443 6.30 8.03 28.44
C LYS A 443 7.14 7.47 29.60
N ALA A 444 8.29 8.11 29.88
CA ALA A 444 9.18 7.71 30.95
C ALA A 444 8.63 7.91 32.37
N ARG A 445 7.59 8.76 32.55
CA ARG A 445 7.02 9.10 33.86
C ARG A 445 5.62 8.55 34.12
N GLY A 446 5.21 7.49 33.42
CA GLY A 446 3.96 6.78 33.68
C GLY A 446 2.96 6.84 32.55
N LYS A 447 3.30 7.49 31.39
CA LYS A 447 2.42 7.60 30.21
C LYS A 447 1.12 8.41 30.46
N ASP A 448 0.19 8.39 29.50
CA ASP A 448 -1.17 8.97 29.59
C ASP A 448 -1.21 10.39 30.18
N GLY A 449 -0.43 11.29 29.58
CA GLY A 449 -0.28 12.66 30.05
C GLY A 449 0.28 13.62 29.00
N TYR A 450 0.61 14.82 29.43
CA TYR A 450 1.27 15.81 28.56
C TYR A 450 2.37 16.55 29.29
N ARG A 451 3.37 17.05 28.53
CA ARG A 451 4.43 17.95 29.01
C ARG A 451 4.78 18.99 27.98
N PHE A 452 5.08 20.20 28.49
CA PHE A 452 5.76 21.20 27.69
C PHE A 452 7.27 20.94 27.70
N TYR A 453 7.88 21.18 26.57
CA TYR A 453 9.34 21.10 26.44
C TYR A 453 10.02 22.13 27.37
N SER A 454 11.14 21.72 27.91
CA SER A 454 12.11 22.59 28.61
C SER A 454 13.53 22.15 28.24
N GLU A 455 14.49 23.06 28.25
CA GLU A 455 15.88 22.75 27.91
C GLU A 455 16.49 21.64 28.77
N SER A 456 16.08 21.56 30.05
CA SER A 456 16.51 20.46 30.93
C SER A 456 16.18 19.07 30.38
N MET A 457 15.10 18.93 29.62
CA MET A 457 14.69 17.63 29.02
C MET A 457 15.65 17.17 27.93
N SER A 458 16.21 18.08 27.15
CA SER A 458 17.24 17.73 26.15
C SER A 458 18.53 17.24 26.81
N ILE A 459 18.92 17.89 27.91
CA ILE A 459 20.07 17.48 28.70
C ILE A 459 19.82 16.10 29.32
N ASP A 460 18.64 15.90 29.91
CA ASP A 460 18.27 14.59 30.48
C ASP A 460 18.26 13.48 29.42
N THR A 461 17.77 13.76 28.22
CA THR A 461 17.74 12.78 27.13
C THR A 461 19.16 12.42 26.66
N ALA A 462 20.03 13.41 26.47
CA ALA A 462 21.42 13.19 26.11
C ALA A 462 22.19 12.42 27.19
N ASN A 463 21.96 12.77 28.48
CA ASN A 463 22.54 12.08 29.63
C ASN A 463 22.07 10.61 29.69
N ARG A 464 20.81 10.34 29.35
CA ARG A 464 20.24 8.99 29.35
C ARG A 464 20.85 8.11 28.26
N LEU A 465 21.02 8.64 27.03
CA LEU A 465 21.70 7.93 25.94
C LEU A 465 23.17 7.60 26.28
N SER A 466 23.87 8.58 26.91
CA SER A 466 25.21 8.31 27.41
C SER A 466 25.19 7.21 28.48
N LEU A 467 24.29 7.28 29.43
CA LEU A 467 24.18 6.33 30.52
C LEU A 467 23.85 4.91 30.03
N GLU A 468 23.03 4.77 28.97
CA GLU A 468 22.74 3.46 28.34
C GLU A 468 24.02 2.82 27.76
N ARG A 469 24.77 3.61 27.00
CA ARG A 469 26.03 3.12 26.43
C ARG A 469 27.01 2.72 27.53
N ASP A 470 27.13 3.58 28.55
CA ASP A 470 28.04 3.36 29.66
C ASP A 470 27.65 2.16 30.50
N LEU A 471 26.33 1.90 30.70
CA LEU A 471 25.83 0.71 31.40
C LEU A 471 26.16 -0.61 30.67
N ARG A 472 26.10 -0.60 29.32
CA ARG A 472 26.53 -1.77 28.53
C ARG A 472 28.01 -2.10 28.77
N MET A 473 28.85 -1.07 28.82
CA MET A 473 30.28 -1.26 29.10
C MET A 473 30.56 -1.61 30.57
N ALA A 474 29.75 -1.10 31.50
CA ALA A 474 29.90 -1.40 32.94
C ALA A 474 29.72 -2.88 33.26
N LEU A 475 28.83 -3.56 32.52
CA LEU A 475 28.64 -5.01 32.62
C LEU A 475 29.86 -5.84 32.18
N GLU A 476 30.75 -5.24 31.35
CA GLU A 476 31.97 -5.89 30.85
C GLU A 476 33.22 -5.49 31.65
N ARG A 477 33.17 -4.30 32.32
CA ARG A 477 34.32 -3.70 32.99
C ARG A 477 34.33 -3.83 34.48
N ASP A 478 33.46 -4.67 35.05
CA ASP A 478 33.37 -4.85 36.49
C ASP A 478 33.18 -3.54 37.28
N GLU A 479 32.29 -2.65 36.74
CA GLU A 479 31.97 -1.38 37.41
C GLU A 479 30.77 -1.49 38.36
N LEU A 480 30.07 -2.61 38.32
CA LEU A 480 28.98 -2.91 39.22
C LEU A 480 29.51 -3.46 40.55
N ARG A 481 28.92 -3.03 41.64
CA ARG A 481 29.28 -3.42 42.99
C ARG A 481 28.02 -3.80 43.74
N VAL A 482 28.12 -4.85 44.59
CA VAL A 482 27.02 -5.21 45.48
C VAL A 482 27.30 -4.62 46.86
N PHE A 483 26.33 -3.89 47.37
CA PHE A 483 26.30 -3.38 48.72
C PHE A 483 25.24 -4.18 49.48
N TYR A 484 25.48 -4.40 50.76
CA TYR A 484 24.63 -5.23 51.60
C TYR A 484 24.01 -4.42 52.72
N GLN A 485 22.69 -4.52 52.89
CA GLN A 485 21.98 -3.91 54.00
C GLN A 485 21.54 -4.97 55.00
N PRO A 486 21.84 -4.79 56.30
CA PRO A 486 21.52 -5.80 57.29
C PRO A 486 20.03 -5.87 57.61
N GLN A 487 19.48 -7.07 57.61
CA GLN A 487 18.17 -7.41 58.15
C GLN A 487 18.38 -8.00 59.58
N VAL A 488 17.81 -7.31 60.56
CA VAL A 488 18.09 -7.59 61.97
C VAL A 488 16.87 -8.19 62.65
N CYS A 489 17.04 -9.26 63.39
CA CYS A 489 16.00 -9.83 64.23
C CYS A 489 15.58 -8.83 65.30
N SER A 490 14.31 -8.46 65.35
CA SER A 490 13.77 -7.45 66.26
C SER A 490 13.95 -7.80 67.76
N THR A 491 13.95 -9.07 68.09
CA THR A 491 14.05 -9.57 69.48
C THR A 491 15.50 -9.73 69.93
N SER A 492 16.36 -10.40 69.11
CA SER A 492 17.73 -10.74 69.46
C SER A 492 18.76 -9.66 69.08
N ASN A 493 18.36 -8.69 68.27
CA ASN A 493 19.27 -7.70 67.67
C ASN A 493 20.46 -8.31 66.88
N ARG A 494 20.32 -9.53 66.35
CA ARG A 494 21.34 -10.18 65.52
C ARG A 494 21.01 -9.99 64.03
N VAL A 495 22.03 -9.85 63.22
CA VAL A 495 21.88 -9.90 61.77
C VAL A 495 21.47 -11.29 61.34
N VAL A 496 20.33 -11.45 60.70
CA VAL A 496 19.75 -12.70 60.23
C VAL A 496 19.65 -12.79 58.72
N GLY A 497 19.84 -11.66 58.01
CA GLY A 497 19.84 -11.60 56.58
C GLY A 497 20.55 -10.35 56.05
N LEU A 498 20.88 -10.38 54.80
CA LEU A 498 21.50 -9.26 54.08
C LEU A 498 20.76 -9.07 52.75
N GLU A 499 20.26 -7.88 52.51
CA GLU A 499 19.73 -7.54 51.22
C GLU A 499 20.84 -7.02 50.29
N ALA A 500 20.97 -7.67 49.10
CA ALA A 500 21.93 -7.30 48.09
C ALA A 500 21.38 -6.15 47.25
N LEU A 501 22.05 -5.03 47.29
CA LEU A 501 21.68 -3.80 46.64
C LEU A 501 22.77 -3.38 45.67
N VAL A 502 22.50 -3.46 44.37
CA VAL A 502 23.46 -3.07 43.34
C VAL A 502 23.81 -1.58 43.43
N ARG A 503 25.06 -1.27 43.17
CA ARG A 503 25.59 0.10 42.98
C ARG A 503 26.45 0.10 41.74
N TRP A 504 26.50 1.21 41.03
CA TRP A 504 27.33 1.37 39.86
C TRP A 504 28.44 2.42 40.16
N GLN A 505 29.67 1.96 40.21
CA GLN A 505 30.82 2.80 40.37
C GLN A 505 31.22 3.37 39.02
N HIS A 506 30.53 4.46 38.61
CA HIS A 506 30.73 5.05 37.29
C HIS A 506 32.03 5.86 37.29
N PRO A 507 32.91 5.73 36.26
CA PRO A 507 34.23 6.40 36.22
C PRO A 507 34.15 7.93 36.35
N GLU A 508 33.14 8.55 35.71
CA GLU A 508 33.00 10.00 35.66
C GLU A 508 31.93 10.57 36.63
N ARG A 509 30.87 9.79 36.91
CA ARG A 509 29.71 10.24 37.69
C ARG A 509 29.74 9.80 39.16
N GLY A 510 30.78 9.03 39.54
CA GLY A 510 30.91 8.47 40.89
C GLY A 510 29.93 7.35 41.17
N LEU A 511 29.50 7.20 42.42
CA LEU A 511 28.60 6.13 42.83
C LEU A 511 27.13 6.41 42.45
N LEU A 512 26.60 5.65 41.50
CA LEU A 512 25.19 5.71 41.06
C LEU A 512 24.36 4.70 41.82
N TYR A 513 23.13 5.10 42.17
CA TYR A 513 22.16 4.31 42.89
C TYR A 513 21.18 3.60 41.96
N PRO A 514 20.51 2.50 42.37
CA PRO A 514 19.56 1.74 41.59
C PRO A 514 18.54 2.60 40.82
N ARG A 515 17.93 3.60 41.48
CA ARG A 515 16.95 4.51 40.90
C ARG A 515 17.46 5.28 39.68
N ASP A 516 18.78 5.44 39.54
CA ASP A 516 19.39 6.24 38.49
C ASP A 516 19.60 5.45 37.19
N PHE A 517 19.70 4.11 37.25
CA PHE A 517 20.04 3.26 36.11
C PHE A 517 19.18 1.98 35.95
N LEU A 518 18.51 1.45 37.01
CA LEU A 518 17.65 0.25 36.87
C LEU A 518 16.51 0.44 35.90
N PRO A 519 15.76 1.58 35.88
CA PRO A 519 14.70 1.78 34.88
C PRO A 519 15.25 1.70 33.45
N LEU A 520 16.45 2.21 33.23
CA LEU A 520 17.14 2.11 31.95
C LEU A 520 17.53 0.69 31.61
N ALA A 521 18.04 -0.08 32.58
CA ALA A 521 18.39 -1.48 32.42
C ALA A 521 17.16 -2.35 32.07
N GLU A 522 16.00 -2.04 32.64
CA GLU A 522 14.72 -2.74 32.33
C GLU A 522 14.26 -2.44 30.90
N GLU A 523 14.21 -1.17 30.51
CA GLU A 523 13.80 -0.76 29.15
C GLU A 523 14.71 -1.34 28.06
N THR A 524 16.02 -1.38 28.32
CA THR A 524 17.03 -1.88 27.39
C THR A 524 17.24 -3.40 27.46
N LYS A 525 16.50 -4.09 28.34
CA LYS A 525 16.62 -5.54 28.63
C LYS A 525 18.01 -5.95 29.18
N LEU A 526 18.80 -4.99 29.65
CA LEU A 526 20.09 -5.28 30.30
C LEU A 526 19.91 -5.80 31.71
N ILE A 527 18.71 -5.67 32.29
CA ILE A 527 18.39 -6.06 33.66
C ILE A 527 18.70 -7.52 33.94
N ALA A 528 18.50 -8.42 32.98
CA ALA A 528 18.78 -9.84 33.13
C ALA A 528 20.28 -10.10 33.40
N LYS A 529 21.14 -9.55 32.55
CA LYS A 529 22.60 -9.68 32.68
C LYS A 529 23.13 -8.97 33.92
N LEU A 530 22.54 -7.81 34.27
CA LEU A 530 22.88 -7.09 35.50
C LEU A 530 22.58 -7.93 36.74
N SER A 531 21.42 -8.55 36.80
CA SER A 531 21.04 -9.37 37.95
C SER A 531 21.86 -10.66 38.06
N GLU A 532 22.27 -11.25 36.91
CA GLU A 532 23.22 -12.37 36.92
C GLU A 532 24.54 -11.95 37.57
N CYS A 533 25.11 -10.80 37.21
CA CYS A 533 26.32 -10.28 37.83
C CYS A 533 26.15 -10.00 39.34
N VAL A 534 25.00 -9.43 39.73
CA VAL A 534 24.69 -9.17 41.16
C VAL A 534 24.58 -10.45 41.94
N LEU A 535 23.88 -11.45 41.40
CA LEU A 535 23.73 -12.76 42.09
C LEU A 535 25.05 -13.50 42.22
N ASP A 536 25.89 -13.50 41.17
CA ASP A 536 27.21 -14.10 41.20
C ASP A 536 28.08 -13.51 42.32
N GLN A 537 28.15 -12.17 42.36
CA GLN A 537 28.92 -11.48 43.41
C GLN A 537 28.34 -11.73 44.81
N ALA A 538 27.01 -11.63 44.94
CA ALA A 538 26.33 -11.81 46.22
C ALA A 538 26.47 -13.26 46.74
N CYS A 539 26.34 -14.28 45.87
CA CYS A 539 26.55 -15.69 46.25
C CYS A 539 27.99 -15.97 46.63
N HIS A 540 28.96 -15.32 45.96
CA HIS A 540 30.36 -15.43 46.33
C HIS A 540 30.62 -14.90 47.76
N ASP A 541 30.23 -13.64 48.02
CA ASP A 541 30.48 -12.92 49.26
C ASP A 541 29.76 -13.58 50.45
N VAL A 542 28.42 -13.78 50.35
CA VAL A 542 27.63 -14.34 51.42
C VAL A 542 27.94 -15.83 51.59
N GLY A 543 28.22 -16.57 50.51
CA GLY A 543 28.68 -17.94 50.55
C GLY A 543 29.99 -18.08 51.31
N GLN A 544 30.91 -17.13 51.21
CA GLN A 544 32.12 -17.08 52.02
C GLN A 544 31.78 -16.92 53.50
N TRP A 545 30.92 -15.98 53.89
CA TRP A 545 30.54 -15.75 55.28
C TRP A 545 29.79 -16.95 55.88
N ILE A 546 28.96 -17.67 55.10
CA ILE A 546 28.31 -18.92 55.53
C ILE A 546 29.39 -19.98 55.86
N ARG A 547 30.42 -20.14 55.04
CA ARG A 547 31.54 -21.07 55.30
C ARG A 547 32.40 -20.65 56.48
N GLU A 548 32.50 -19.37 56.79
CA GLU A 548 33.20 -18.80 57.95
C GLU A 548 32.42 -19.00 59.28
N GLY A 549 31.21 -19.58 59.25
CA GLY A 549 30.45 -19.95 60.43
C GLY A 549 29.10 -19.24 60.60
N HIS A 550 28.70 -18.38 59.67
CA HIS A 550 27.40 -17.71 59.69
C HIS A 550 26.32 -18.53 58.96
N SER A 551 26.13 -19.79 59.33
CA SER A 551 25.28 -20.77 58.63
C SER A 551 23.82 -20.32 58.45
N ASP A 552 23.29 -19.51 59.36
CA ASP A 552 21.89 -19.05 59.38
C ASP A 552 21.68 -17.74 58.61
N LEU A 553 22.75 -17.20 58.03
CA LEU A 553 22.67 -15.92 57.28
C LEU A 553 21.92 -16.11 55.99
N ARG A 554 20.94 -15.25 55.71
CA ARG A 554 20.16 -15.23 54.47
C ARG A 554 20.65 -14.14 53.56
N LEU A 555 20.63 -14.45 52.27
CA LEU A 555 20.83 -13.49 51.17
C LEU A 555 19.49 -13.17 50.54
N ALA A 556 19.06 -11.90 50.58
CA ALA A 556 17.90 -11.42 49.94
C ALA A 556 18.28 -10.70 48.63
N VAL A 557 17.64 -11.04 47.51
CA VAL A 557 17.92 -10.50 46.20
C VAL A 557 16.64 -10.08 45.49
N ASN A 558 16.60 -8.84 45.02
CA ASN A 558 15.50 -8.30 44.25
C ASN A 558 15.47 -8.87 42.83
N LEU A 559 14.28 -9.29 42.35
CA LEU A 559 14.05 -9.76 40.98
C LEU A 559 13.12 -8.83 40.20
N SER A 560 13.51 -8.56 38.97
CA SER A 560 12.62 -7.81 38.03
C SER A 560 11.56 -8.72 37.40
N PRO A 561 10.40 -8.15 36.98
CA PRO A 561 9.35 -8.87 36.25
C PRO A 561 9.89 -9.65 35.04
N VAL A 562 10.73 -8.97 34.25
CA VAL A 562 11.31 -9.49 33.00
C VAL A 562 12.11 -10.81 33.22
N GLN A 563 12.76 -10.93 34.37
CA GLN A 563 13.53 -12.13 34.68
C GLN A 563 12.63 -13.32 35.05
N VAL A 564 11.63 -13.05 35.89
CA VAL A 564 10.69 -14.10 36.33
C VAL A 564 9.87 -14.64 35.16
N GLU A 565 9.56 -13.79 34.16
CA GLU A 565 8.85 -14.18 32.94
C GLU A 565 9.70 -15.08 32.03
N HIS A 566 11.04 -15.05 32.12
CA HIS A 566 11.90 -15.81 31.23
C HIS A 566 11.71 -17.33 31.39
N PRO A 567 11.52 -18.12 30.31
CA PRO A 567 11.22 -19.56 30.41
C PRO A 567 12.26 -20.38 31.17
N ARG A 568 13.55 -20.06 31.06
CA ARG A 568 14.66 -20.78 31.69
C ARG A 568 15.13 -20.15 32.99
N PHE A 569 14.32 -19.30 33.60
CA PHE A 569 14.70 -18.56 34.81
C PHE A 569 15.12 -19.48 35.97
N VAL A 570 14.31 -20.49 36.29
CA VAL A 570 14.58 -21.43 37.39
C VAL A 570 15.88 -22.19 37.15
N ASP A 571 16.05 -22.75 35.95
CA ASP A 571 17.27 -23.50 35.60
C ASP A 571 18.53 -22.63 35.73
N THR A 572 18.47 -21.39 35.24
CA THR A 572 19.61 -20.45 35.28
C THR A 572 19.95 -20.09 36.71
N LEU A 573 18.96 -19.77 37.55
CA LEU A 573 19.17 -19.44 38.94
C LEU A 573 19.79 -20.61 39.71
N MET A 574 19.26 -21.81 39.55
CA MET A 574 19.75 -23.01 40.24
C MET A 574 21.16 -23.38 39.79
N ALA A 575 21.49 -23.21 38.50
CA ALA A 575 22.86 -23.42 38.00
C ALA A 575 23.85 -22.42 38.60
N GLN A 576 23.47 -21.13 38.77
CA GLN A 576 24.33 -20.15 39.46
C GLN A 576 24.56 -20.49 40.93
N LEU A 577 23.50 -20.85 41.68
CA LEU A 577 23.66 -21.28 43.08
C LEU A 577 24.60 -22.50 43.20
N GLN A 578 24.44 -23.46 42.30
CA GLN A 578 25.29 -24.63 42.25
C GLN A 578 26.75 -24.32 41.94
N ALA A 579 26.99 -23.42 40.99
CA ALA A 579 28.34 -22.99 40.60
C ALA A 579 29.11 -22.36 41.77
N HIS A 580 28.42 -21.64 42.66
CA HIS A 580 29.01 -21.02 43.85
C HIS A 580 28.95 -21.93 45.12
N GLY A 581 28.33 -23.08 45.00
CA GLY A 581 28.09 -23.96 46.16
C GLY A 581 27.22 -23.28 47.24
N PHE A 582 26.32 -22.40 46.82
CA PHE A 582 25.47 -21.62 47.71
C PHE A 582 24.23 -22.42 48.08
N PRO A 583 23.92 -22.58 49.39
CA PRO A 583 22.75 -23.35 49.80
C PRO A 583 21.44 -22.65 49.44
N PRO A 584 20.51 -23.30 48.70
CA PRO A 584 19.26 -22.66 48.27
C PRO A 584 18.40 -22.12 49.42
N GLN A 585 18.41 -22.79 50.59
CA GLN A 585 17.66 -22.38 51.78
C GLN A 585 18.14 -21.05 52.39
N ASN A 586 19.34 -20.59 52.03
CA ASN A 586 19.89 -19.32 52.45
C ASN A 586 19.60 -18.21 51.46
N LEU A 587 18.99 -18.50 50.29
CA LEU A 587 18.54 -17.50 49.32
C LEU A 587 17.08 -17.14 49.60
N GLU A 588 16.81 -15.83 49.64
CA GLU A 588 15.48 -15.24 49.62
C GLU A 588 15.31 -14.34 48.40
N ILE A 589 14.29 -14.62 47.60
CA ILE A 589 13.99 -13.87 46.40
C ILE A 589 12.89 -12.87 46.72
N GLU A 590 13.15 -11.60 46.46
CA GLU A 590 12.21 -10.51 46.67
C GLU A 590 11.52 -10.14 45.35
N ILE A 591 10.19 -10.14 45.32
CA ILE A 591 9.35 -9.77 44.16
C ILE A 591 8.34 -8.71 44.58
N THR A 592 8.15 -7.68 43.79
CA THR A 592 7.15 -6.67 44.09
C THR A 592 5.73 -7.18 43.80
N GLU A 593 4.75 -6.64 44.50
CA GLU A 593 3.32 -6.97 44.34
C GLU A 593 2.85 -6.95 42.88
N ASN A 594 3.31 -5.95 42.09
CA ASN A 594 2.92 -5.77 40.70
C ASN A 594 3.39 -6.89 39.76
N VAL A 595 4.49 -7.56 40.06
CA VAL A 595 5.01 -8.70 39.27
C VAL A 595 4.02 -9.85 39.26
N ILE A 596 3.37 -10.10 40.36
CA ILE A 596 2.45 -11.23 40.57
C ILE A 596 1.17 -11.05 39.74
N MET A 597 0.76 -9.82 39.51
CA MET A 597 -0.52 -9.52 38.87
C MET A 597 -0.51 -9.69 37.31
N ASN A 598 0.65 -9.77 36.66
CA ASN A 598 0.76 -9.85 35.22
C ASN A 598 0.45 -11.22 34.62
N ASP A 599 0.94 -12.31 35.24
CA ASP A 599 0.65 -13.72 34.86
C ASP A 599 0.75 -14.64 36.05
N LEU A 600 -0.33 -14.68 36.83
CA LEU A 600 -0.37 -15.36 38.11
C LEU A 600 -0.07 -16.86 37.99
N GLU A 601 -0.55 -17.53 36.94
CA GLU A 601 -0.40 -19.00 36.84
C GLU A 601 1.04 -19.43 36.56
N GLN A 602 1.67 -18.79 35.53
CA GLN A 602 3.06 -19.11 35.17
C GLN A 602 4.03 -18.73 36.30
N ILE A 603 3.87 -17.54 36.87
CA ILE A 603 4.72 -17.05 37.94
C ILE A 603 4.57 -17.95 39.19
N SER A 604 3.34 -18.29 39.57
CA SER A 604 3.07 -19.19 40.71
C SER A 604 3.73 -20.57 40.53
N GLN A 605 3.77 -21.12 39.33
CA GLN A 605 4.42 -22.39 39.05
C GLN A 605 5.94 -22.30 39.27
N LYS A 606 6.60 -21.28 38.70
CA LYS A 606 8.05 -21.05 38.86
C LYS A 606 8.43 -20.82 40.33
N LEU A 607 7.64 -20.04 41.06
CA LEU A 607 7.87 -19.80 42.50
C LEU A 607 7.71 -21.08 43.33
N ARG A 608 6.74 -21.96 43.02
CA ARG A 608 6.60 -23.27 43.69
C ARG A 608 7.80 -24.17 43.40
N GLU A 609 8.29 -24.16 42.19
CA GLU A 609 9.47 -24.91 41.81
C GLU A 609 10.71 -24.44 42.59
N LEU A 610 10.96 -23.15 42.69
CA LEU A 610 12.04 -22.56 43.47
C LEU A 610 11.88 -22.90 44.97
N ALA A 611 10.68 -22.79 45.52
CA ALA A 611 10.39 -23.18 46.91
C ALA A 611 10.66 -24.68 47.17
N SER A 612 10.43 -25.57 46.19
CA SER A 612 10.73 -26.98 46.26
C SER A 612 12.24 -27.29 46.41
N PHE A 613 13.10 -26.41 45.87
CA PHE A 613 14.55 -26.43 46.05
C PHE A 613 15.00 -25.82 47.38
N GLY A 614 14.08 -25.25 48.17
CA GLY A 614 14.35 -24.62 49.46
C GLY A 614 14.59 -23.09 49.37
N VAL A 615 14.50 -22.47 48.19
CA VAL A 615 14.58 -21.01 48.04
C VAL A 615 13.38 -20.35 48.72
N ARG A 616 13.63 -19.29 49.47
CA ARG A 616 12.58 -18.53 50.15
C ARG A 616 12.05 -17.44 49.22
N ILE A 617 10.78 -17.11 49.36
CA ILE A 617 10.12 -16.07 48.54
C ILE A 617 9.59 -14.97 49.47
N ALA A 618 9.93 -13.72 49.19
CA ALA A 618 9.42 -12.54 49.86
C ALA A 618 8.61 -11.68 48.92
N ILE A 619 7.52 -11.11 49.42
CA ILE A 619 6.81 -10.03 48.72
C ILE A 619 7.37 -8.70 49.22
N ASP A 620 7.82 -7.89 48.29
CA ASP A 620 8.37 -6.56 48.56
C ASP A 620 7.37 -5.42 48.27
N ASP A 621 7.58 -4.23 48.85
CA ASP A 621 6.74 -3.02 48.72
C ASP A 621 5.25 -3.25 49.02
N PHE A 622 4.94 -4.17 49.97
CA PHE A 622 3.56 -4.58 50.23
C PHE A 622 2.68 -3.43 50.74
N GLY A 623 1.51 -3.28 50.11
CA GLY A 623 0.49 -2.28 50.45
C GLY A 623 0.49 -1.01 49.56
N THR A 624 1.45 -0.89 48.64
CA THR A 624 1.52 0.25 47.71
C THR A 624 0.71 0.02 46.43
N GLY A 625 0.23 -1.24 46.17
CA GLY A 625 -0.49 -1.70 45.01
C GLY A 625 -1.95 -2.10 45.30
N TYR A 626 -2.61 -2.67 44.28
CA TYR A 626 -3.97 -3.23 44.38
C TYR A 626 -3.91 -4.66 44.92
N SER A 627 -3.69 -4.86 46.22
CA SER A 627 -3.63 -6.20 46.84
C SER A 627 -4.97 -6.90 46.79
N SER A 628 -5.09 -7.91 45.96
CA SER A 628 -6.12 -8.92 46.16
C SER A 628 -5.57 -10.00 47.13
N LEU A 629 -5.95 -9.94 48.39
CA LEU A 629 -5.62 -10.91 49.45
C LEU A 629 -5.81 -12.40 49.04
N ASN A 630 -6.64 -12.60 48.02
CA ASN A 630 -6.98 -13.94 47.51
C ASN A 630 -5.79 -14.64 46.82
N TYR A 631 -4.78 -13.89 46.36
CA TYR A 631 -3.63 -14.48 45.64
C TYR A 631 -2.48 -14.84 46.58
N ILE A 632 -2.27 -14.10 47.66
CA ILE A 632 -1.19 -14.31 48.61
C ILE A 632 -1.28 -15.71 49.21
N HIS A 633 -2.47 -16.20 49.54
CA HIS A 633 -2.71 -17.53 50.06
C HIS A 633 -2.36 -18.67 49.10
N ARG A 634 -2.31 -18.41 47.79
CA ARG A 634 -2.02 -19.44 46.77
C ARG A 634 -0.55 -19.52 46.37
N LEU A 635 0.25 -18.58 46.81
CA LEU A 635 1.67 -18.49 46.48
C LEU A 635 2.53 -19.08 47.63
N PRO A 636 3.69 -19.69 47.33
CA PRO A 636 4.60 -20.26 48.32
C PRO A 636 5.44 -19.16 48.99
N ILE A 637 4.77 -18.18 49.61
CA ILE A 637 5.43 -17.04 50.23
C ILE A 637 5.90 -17.40 51.63
N HIS A 638 7.08 -16.89 52.01
CA HIS A 638 7.68 -17.09 53.32
C HIS A 638 7.74 -15.77 54.11
N THR A 639 7.98 -14.66 53.41
CA THR A 639 8.24 -13.38 54.05
C THR A 639 7.39 -12.28 53.39
N LEU A 640 6.95 -11.32 54.20
CA LEU A 640 6.25 -10.11 53.76
C LEU A 640 7.03 -8.89 54.25
N LYS A 641 7.44 -8.01 53.30
CA LYS A 641 8.19 -6.79 53.61
C LYS A 641 7.19 -5.60 53.61
N VAL A 642 7.19 -4.88 54.71
CA VAL A 642 6.34 -3.68 54.89
C VAL A 642 7.10 -2.46 54.35
N ASP A 643 6.55 -1.80 53.36
CA ASP A 643 7.20 -0.67 52.68
C ASP A 643 7.50 0.50 53.63
N GLN A 644 8.64 1.14 53.40
CA GLN A 644 9.15 2.26 54.19
C GLN A 644 8.16 3.42 54.33
N SER A 645 7.26 3.66 53.36
CA SER A 645 6.29 4.74 53.43
C SER A 645 5.33 4.60 54.59
N PHE A 646 4.91 3.37 54.91
CA PHE A 646 4.04 3.07 56.04
C PHE A 646 4.80 3.14 57.36
N VAL A 647 6.05 2.67 57.40
CA VAL A 647 6.89 2.76 58.60
C VAL A 647 7.22 4.21 58.97
N LYS A 648 7.47 5.07 57.99
CA LYS A 648 7.67 6.51 58.16
C LYS A 648 6.42 7.21 58.71
N ALA A 649 5.22 6.71 58.39
CA ALA A 649 3.96 7.29 58.84
C ALA A 649 3.66 6.98 60.31
N ILE A 650 4.31 5.99 60.93
CA ILE A 650 4.17 5.66 62.38
C ILE A 650 4.48 6.88 63.26
N ARG A 651 5.42 7.74 62.87
CA ARG A 651 5.85 8.92 63.61
C ARG A 651 4.81 10.06 63.65
N ARG A 652 3.81 10.06 62.80
CA ARG A 652 2.83 11.15 62.68
C ARG A 652 1.52 10.92 63.44
N GLY A 653 1.37 9.77 64.13
CA GLY A 653 0.17 9.50 64.94
C GLY A 653 -1.12 9.32 64.15
N GLU A 654 -1.08 9.24 62.83
CA GLU A 654 -2.21 9.16 61.94
C GLU A 654 -2.23 7.85 61.15
N ASP A 655 -3.14 7.67 60.25
CA ASP A 655 -3.52 6.48 59.45
C ASP A 655 -2.46 5.45 59.12
N GLY A 656 -1.15 5.79 59.06
CA GLY A 656 -0.05 4.90 58.75
C GLY A 656 0.15 3.78 59.80
N ALA A 657 -0.06 4.05 61.10
CA ALA A 657 -0.01 3.05 62.16
C ALA A 657 -1.12 2.01 61.98
N CYS A 658 -2.30 2.43 61.53
CA CYS A 658 -3.43 1.53 61.28
C CYS A 658 -3.14 0.55 60.12
N ILE A 659 -2.50 1.01 59.04
CA ILE A 659 -2.11 0.17 57.90
C ILE A 659 -1.05 -0.85 58.33
N VAL A 660 0.00 -0.43 59.03
CA VAL A 660 1.03 -1.35 59.52
C VAL A 660 0.43 -2.44 60.43
N ASN A 661 -0.50 -2.05 61.35
CA ASN A 661 -1.22 -3.01 62.17
C ASN A 661 -2.00 -4.04 61.35
N ALA A 662 -2.73 -3.57 60.33
CA ALA A 662 -3.50 -4.47 59.48
C ALA A 662 -2.59 -5.45 58.69
N ILE A 663 -1.45 -4.94 58.11
CA ILE A 663 -0.51 -5.76 57.40
C ILE A 663 0.15 -6.81 58.35
N VAL A 664 0.56 -6.40 59.51
CA VAL A 664 1.18 -7.30 60.50
C VAL A 664 0.19 -8.36 60.98
N ALA A 665 -1.05 -7.99 61.30
CA ALA A 665 -2.10 -8.94 61.72
C ALA A 665 -2.42 -9.96 60.61
N MET A 666 -2.47 -9.51 59.36
CA MET A 666 -2.68 -10.37 58.19
C MET A 666 -1.51 -11.35 58.00
N ALA A 667 -0.28 -10.87 58.06
CA ALA A 667 0.90 -11.72 57.90
C ALA A 667 1.00 -12.80 59.00
N HIS A 668 0.66 -12.45 60.23
CA HIS A 668 0.55 -13.43 61.32
C HIS A 668 -0.54 -14.48 61.05
N GLY A 669 -1.72 -14.04 60.58
CA GLY A 669 -2.80 -14.97 60.22
C GLY A 669 -2.40 -15.95 59.12
N LEU A 670 -1.54 -15.53 58.20
CA LEU A 670 -0.98 -16.32 57.10
C LEU A 670 0.31 -17.08 57.50
N LYS A 671 0.79 -16.94 58.73
CA LYS A 671 2.05 -17.52 59.24
C LYS A 671 3.30 -17.10 58.45
N LEU A 672 3.30 -15.88 57.93
CA LEU A 672 4.44 -15.31 57.20
C LEU A 672 5.42 -14.62 58.16
N GLN A 673 6.69 -14.62 57.80
CA GLN A 673 7.67 -13.74 58.43
C GLN A 673 7.44 -12.30 58.00
N ILE A 674 7.74 -11.34 58.87
CA ILE A 674 7.54 -9.92 58.62
C ILE A 674 8.88 -9.22 58.72
N VAL A 675 9.20 -8.44 57.67
CA VAL A 675 10.34 -7.49 57.64
C VAL A 675 9.77 -6.10 57.52
N ALA A 676 10.09 -5.18 58.44
CA ALA A 676 9.72 -3.78 58.32
C ALA A 676 10.89 -2.97 57.78
N GLU A 677 10.64 -2.26 56.70
CA GLU A 677 11.64 -1.48 55.99
C GLU A 677 11.69 -0.01 56.46
N GLY A 678 12.83 0.64 56.23
CA GLY A 678 12.99 2.05 56.48
C GLY A 678 12.87 2.46 57.95
N VAL A 679 13.22 1.58 58.88
CA VAL A 679 13.27 1.90 60.30
C VAL A 679 14.43 2.84 60.58
N GLU A 680 14.09 4.06 61.09
CA GLU A 680 15.06 5.15 61.32
C GLU A 680 15.16 5.53 62.82
N THR A 681 14.16 5.20 63.63
CA THR A 681 14.11 5.64 65.04
C THR A 681 13.80 4.51 66.02
N ASP A 682 14.15 4.71 67.28
CA ASP A 682 13.90 3.74 68.37
C ASP A 682 12.40 3.61 68.67
N GLU A 683 11.62 4.71 68.44
CA GLU A 683 10.15 4.67 68.61
C GLU A 683 9.53 3.71 67.57
N GLN A 684 9.95 3.82 66.29
CA GLN A 684 9.49 2.90 65.24
C GLN A 684 9.84 1.48 65.57
N LEU A 685 11.08 1.21 65.97
CA LEU A 685 11.53 -0.13 66.36
C LEU A 685 10.70 -0.67 67.53
N THR A 686 10.47 0.13 68.57
CA THR A 686 9.70 -0.26 69.73
C THR A 686 8.26 -0.59 69.35
N TYR A 687 7.67 0.21 68.49
CA TYR A 687 6.31 0.00 68.01
C TYR A 687 6.20 -1.29 67.21
N LEU A 688 7.07 -1.51 66.27
CA LEU A 688 7.12 -2.73 65.42
C LEU A 688 7.36 -3.98 66.23
N LYS A 689 8.21 -3.89 67.28
CA LYS A 689 8.41 -5.00 68.25
C LYS A 689 7.14 -5.32 69.00
N SER A 690 6.40 -4.30 69.44
CA SER A 690 5.13 -4.52 70.19
C SER A 690 4.05 -5.20 69.32
N LEU A 691 4.12 -5.06 67.98
CA LEU A 691 3.22 -5.73 67.05
C LEU A 691 3.68 -7.15 66.71
N GLY A 692 4.84 -7.60 67.15
CA GLY A 692 5.42 -8.90 66.85
C GLY A 692 6.12 -8.98 65.49
N CYS A 693 6.60 -7.84 64.96
CA CYS A 693 7.37 -7.84 63.73
C CYS A 693 8.68 -8.63 63.94
N HIS A 694 8.98 -9.59 63.04
CA HIS A 694 10.09 -10.53 63.22
C HIS A 694 11.46 -9.90 62.93
N GLN A 695 11.54 -9.08 61.92
CA GLN A 695 12.78 -8.50 61.42
C GLN A 695 12.56 -7.05 61.04
N VAL A 696 13.63 -6.29 61.11
CA VAL A 696 13.65 -4.87 60.77
C VAL A 696 14.88 -4.53 59.94
N GLN A 697 14.71 -3.60 59.00
CA GLN A 697 15.75 -3.09 58.13
C GLN A 697 15.62 -1.58 58.02
N GLY A 698 16.74 -0.85 58.02
CA GLY A 698 16.69 0.61 57.86
C GLY A 698 17.93 1.29 58.40
N PHE A 699 17.95 2.61 58.32
CA PHE A 699 19.11 3.43 58.71
C PHE A 699 19.37 3.42 60.23
N PHE A 700 18.41 2.96 61.02
CA PHE A 700 18.63 2.74 62.45
C PHE A 700 19.79 1.77 62.71
N TYR A 701 19.94 0.73 61.86
CA TYR A 701 21.03 -0.23 61.93
C TYR A 701 22.15 0.04 60.93
N GLY A 702 21.88 0.91 59.96
CA GLY A 702 22.90 1.39 59.00
C GLY A 702 22.41 1.37 57.53
N PRO A 703 23.04 2.12 56.68
CA PRO A 703 22.85 2.07 55.27
C PRO A 703 23.47 0.81 54.67
N ALA A 704 23.13 0.49 53.40
CA ALA A 704 23.84 -0.52 52.65
C ALA A 704 25.32 -0.19 52.52
N ARG A 705 26.22 -1.18 52.78
CA ARG A 705 27.68 -1.02 52.78
C ARG A 705 28.37 -2.06 51.91
N PRO A 706 29.58 -1.82 51.42
CA PRO A 706 30.36 -2.79 50.67
C PRO A 706 30.67 -4.06 51.50
N ALA A 707 30.95 -5.18 50.79
CA ALA A 707 31.22 -6.49 51.40
C ALA A 707 32.33 -6.48 52.49
N ASP A 708 33.42 -5.76 52.25
CA ASP A 708 34.56 -5.66 53.16
C ASP A 708 34.22 -4.99 54.52
N VAL A 709 33.22 -4.13 54.51
CA VAL A 709 32.70 -3.45 55.71
C VAL A 709 31.72 -4.37 56.46
N ILE A 710 30.79 -4.98 55.75
CA ILE A 710 29.76 -5.87 56.32
C ILE A 710 30.39 -7.14 56.94
N GLY A 711 31.34 -7.79 56.24
CA GLY A 711 32.02 -8.96 56.75
C GLY A 711 32.64 -8.77 58.12
N LYS A 712 33.24 -7.61 58.39
CA LYS A 712 33.82 -7.25 59.70
C LYS A 712 32.78 -7.05 60.82
N THR A 713 31.54 -6.79 60.46
CA THR A 713 30.48 -6.50 61.45
C THR A 713 29.60 -7.73 61.78
N LEU A 714 29.66 -8.79 60.96
CA LEU A 714 28.80 -9.97 61.12
C LEU A 714 29.02 -10.73 62.45
N GLY A 715 30.19 -10.68 63.03
CA GLY A 715 30.48 -11.32 64.32
C GLY A 715 30.09 -10.49 65.55
N HIS A 716 29.63 -9.27 65.39
CA HIS A 716 29.33 -8.36 66.45
C HIS A 716 27.84 -7.98 66.43
N THR A 717 27.23 -7.81 67.61
CA THR A 717 25.88 -7.21 67.70
C THR A 717 25.96 -5.86 67.06
N PRO A 718 25.09 -5.53 65.99
CA PRO A 718 25.18 -4.25 65.34
C PRO A 718 24.97 -3.15 66.36
N ALA A 719 26.02 -2.35 66.61
CA ALA A 719 25.92 -1.17 67.43
C ALA A 719 24.86 -0.26 66.82
N ARG A 720 23.96 0.32 67.66
CA ARG A 720 23.04 1.37 67.26
C ARG A 720 23.83 2.37 66.37
N ALA A 721 23.37 2.59 65.13
CA ALA A 721 24.02 3.58 64.31
C ALA A 721 23.93 4.92 65.07
N VAL A 722 25.09 5.43 65.45
CA VAL A 722 25.15 6.78 65.99
C VAL A 722 24.76 7.69 64.80
N ALA A 723 23.73 8.51 65.05
CA ALA A 723 23.27 9.46 64.07
C ALA A 723 24.49 10.26 63.51
N PHE A 724 24.65 10.18 62.20
CA PHE A 724 25.54 11.09 61.46
C PHE A 724 24.77 12.32 61.01
#